data_e6202948f2bc7c902668d00f2f6989d5
#
_entry.id   e6202948f2bc7c902668d00f2f6989d5
#
_cell.length_a   1.000
_cell.length_b   1.000
_cell.length_c   1.000
_cell.angle_alpha   90.00
_cell.angle_beta   90.00
_cell.angle_gamma   90.00
#
_symmetry.space_group_name_H-M   'P 1'
#
loop_
_entity.id
_entity.type
_entity.pdbx_description
1 polymer ?
#
loop_
_entity_poly.entity_id
_entity_poly.type
_entity_poly.pdbx_seq_one_letter_code
_entity_poly.pdbx_strand_id
1 'polypeptide(L)'
;MTLKTEMSSDSPVMSFATTLTRRGFVKMGGALFVSVSIPGGFRAETAERQASTETNQLNPTLLASWLEIRSDNTILMRTGRTETGTGMSGYYTQAIAEELSVRPETISLVMGDTDRTPDGGYSAGFLSGMTNVRKVAAYTYQALLGLAATQLGMPVENLSVVDGVISGGGKSIRYGQLVEGQHLDLKIPVTGELLKAAPGKWVGVEGLDGLTVTGDPPMRPLNQCKVMGTSFPVPGIPDKVTGKTQWSCDVTLPGMLHARMIRPATLGSTLISVGTMDKKQFPAAEIVKKGNLLAVVSPNEWEAISASRAVAAGTKWTDWAGLPGSENVTKTLRAYKWNAPSESRGKPADVTSALANAAKKISVSYEQPYVRHAPIGPFVAVADVRSDGSATVWTHSAQSQGLRARIAYMLGTTPEQVVVRWLDHSGQYGRTTFGGDGAESDAVILSQLTQKPVRVQWTLEEDMKWSSVSPAWVSDIQAGLDPSGHLTALHSVFYSPHMFDPRPIGALLAGMPCSASEPGGWVATEWVYDKIQNRLEDAYGMPNLGAETASGGLRGNIMRTPGQRQQNFALEGLINEAAAAANADPVQFRLDHTTDERLINILKATAQAAGWERRSSPGPQARKTGRTPVNGRGVCAMRRENAYWVGIAEITVVPDTGVIHVSRFTIGGEPGKIINPRQFGLCMKSGVAMGLSEALKEEVTFDKSKVTSTNWDRYKILTMEEMPEIKIVTLSRDDKQFGGGSEGANAVCPPAVTAAFFDATGIQAHRIPLTPSYVTTLLKS
;
A
#
# COMPACT_ATOMS: atom_id res chain seq x y z
N MET A 1 -47.20 -10.09 11.05
CA MET A 1 -46.73 -10.37 12.43
C MET A 1 -45.61 -9.36 12.69
N THR A 2 -45.98 -8.28 13.32
CA THR A 2 -45.18 -7.06 13.47
C THR A 2 -44.32 -7.19 14.72
N LEU A 3 -43.01 -7.23 14.59
CA LEU A 3 -42.09 -7.10 15.73
C LEU A 3 -41.67 -5.63 15.86
N LYS A 4 -42.26 -4.96 16.81
CA LYS A 4 -41.75 -3.73 17.40
C LYS A 4 -40.51 -4.06 18.22
N THR A 5 -39.38 -3.56 17.85
CA THR A 5 -38.21 -3.52 18.71
C THR A 5 -38.18 -2.16 19.38
N GLU A 6 -38.47 -2.17 20.66
CA GLU A 6 -38.24 -1.03 21.55
C GLU A 6 -36.75 -0.79 21.67
N MET A 7 -36.29 0.37 21.23
CA MET A 7 -34.94 0.87 21.52
C MET A 7 -34.92 1.36 22.97
N SER A 8 -34.28 0.62 23.87
CA SER A 8 -33.96 1.11 25.20
C SER A 8 -32.91 2.24 25.08
N SER A 9 -33.31 3.40 25.54
CA SER A 9 -32.48 4.62 25.67
C SER A 9 -31.64 4.54 26.94
N ASP A 10 -30.65 3.66 27.02
CA ASP A 10 -29.65 3.66 28.08
C ASP A 10 -28.27 3.44 27.48
N SER A 11 -27.81 4.44 26.75
CA SER A 11 -26.37 4.68 26.58
C SER A 11 -25.93 5.57 27.72
N PRO A 12 -24.93 5.19 28.52
CA PRO A 12 -24.38 6.10 29.51
C PRO A 12 -23.66 7.24 28.79
N VAL A 13 -24.38 8.32 28.52
CA VAL A 13 -23.76 9.62 28.32
C VAL A 13 -22.99 9.89 29.60
N MET A 14 -21.65 9.68 29.55
CA MET A 14 -20.81 10.18 30.63
C MET A 14 -20.97 11.69 30.68
N SER A 15 -21.81 12.16 31.55
CA SER A 15 -21.96 13.55 31.91
C SER A 15 -20.66 13.99 32.60
N PHE A 16 -19.73 14.54 31.84
CA PHE A 16 -18.51 15.14 32.35
C PHE A 16 -18.77 16.44 33.15
N ALA A 17 -20.03 16.83 33.30
CA ALA A 17 -20.38 18.18 33.77
C ALA A 17 -20.47 18.33 35.30
N THR A 18 -20.38 17.32 36.14
CA THR A 18 -20.79 17.57 37.53
C THR A 18 -19.91 17.08 38.66
N THR A 19 -18.71 16.52 38.49
CA THR A 19 -17.87 16.20 39.69
C THR A 19 -16.40 15.89 39.39
N LEU A 20 -15.71 16.71 38.67
CA LEU A 20 -14.25 16.64 38.62
C LEU A 20 -13.65 17.63 39.65
N THR A 21 -13.69 17.25 40.93
CA THR A 21 -12.81 17.88 41.93
C THR A 21 -11.40 17.29 41.76
N ARG A 22 -10.36 18.09 42.07
CA ARG A 22 -8.95 17.63 42.08
C ARG A 22 -8.76 16.27 42.77
N ARG A 23 -9.53 15.94 43.82
CA ARG A 23 -9.50 14.67 44.53
C ARG A 23 -10.28 13.53 43.82
N GLY A 24 -11.31 13.84 43.05
CA GLY A 24 -12.08 12.84 42.27
C GLY A 24 -11.31 12.38 41.04
N PHE A 25 -10.59 13.28 40.41
CA PHE A 25 -9.73 13.01 39.26
C PHE A 25 -8.56 12.05 39.61
N VAL A 26 -7.94 12.28 40.79
CA VAL A 26 -6.86 11.44 41.33
C VAL A 26 -7.34 10.02 41.72
N LYS A 27 -8.63 9.84 42.02
CA LYS A 27 -9.19 8.53 42.40
C LYS A 27 -9.59 7.66 41.22
N MET A 28 -9.68 8.19 40.00
CA MET A 28 -10.02 7.41 38.79
C MET A 28 -8.80 6.87 38.02
N GLY A 29 -7.63 6.99 38.56
CA GLY A 29 -6.40 6.26 38.18
C GLY A 29 -6.09 6.26 36.67
N GLY A 30 -5.59 7.31 36.17
CA GLY A 30 -5.07 7.36 34.83
C GLY A 30 -4.43 8.71 34.47
N ALA A 31 -3.27 8.80 33.77
CA ALA A 31 -2.47 10.02 33.52
C ALA A 31 -2.42 10.47 32.05
N LEU A 32 -2.53 11.76 31.78
CA LEU A 32 -2.10 12.40 30.52
C LEU A 32 -0.65 12.86 30.73
N PHE A 33 0.31 12.25 30.03
CA PHE A 33 1.69 12.71 30.10
C PHE A 33 1.88 13.94 29.22
N VAL A 34 2.21 15.05 29.82
CA VAL A 34 2.76 16.20 29.13
C VAL A 34 4.24 16.28 29.51
N SER A 35 5.10 15.89 28.59
CA SER A 35 6.53 16.08 28.80
C SER A 35 6.91 17.53 28.55
N VAL A 36 7.51 18.18 29.54
CA VAL A 36 8.13 19.50 29.39
C VAL A 36 9.46 19.31 28.68
N SER A 37 9.56 19.67 27.41
CA SER A 37 10.87 19.80 26.74
C SER A 37 11.47 21.16 27.06
N ILE A 38 12.61 21.16 27.76
CA ILE A 38 13.45 22.34 27.95
C ILE A 38 14.04 22.77 26.60
N PRO A 39 13.99 24.05 26.19
CA PRO A 39 14.59 24.51 24.95
C PRO A 39 16.12 24.42 25.03
N GLY A 40 16.73 23.58 24.27
CA GLY A 40 18.18 23.49 24.17
C GLY A 40 18.69 22.17 23.62
N GLY A 41 18.93 22.14 22.31
CA GLY A 41 19.88 21.25 21.68
C GLY A 41 19.41 19.80 21.50
N PHE A 42 19.32 19.38 20.25
CA PHE A 42 19.38 17.97 19.89
C PHE A 42 20.67 17.34 20.46
N ARG A 43 20.56 16.77 21.64
CA ARG A 43 21.51 15.76 22.11
C ARG A 43 20.83 14.41 22.00
N ALA A 44 21.54 13.50 21.37
CA ALA A 44 21.18 12.10 21.25
C ALA A 44 20.64 11.59 22.62
N GLU A 45 19.38 11.14 22.62
CA GLU A 45 18.78 10.40 23.75
C GLU A 45 19.42 9.01 23.89
N THR A 46 20.70 9.00 24.24
CA THR A 46 21.45 7.76 24.55
C THR A 46 21.76 7.60 26.03
N ALA A 47 21.25 8.46 26.88
CA ALA A 47 21.51 8.34 28.32
C ALA A 47 20.24 8.60 29.10
N GLU A 48 19.57 7.57 29.48
CA GLU A 48 18.67 7.28 30.60
C GLU A 48 17.50 6.37 30.21
N ARG A 49 17.83 5.17 29.71
CA ARG A 49 16.95 4.02 29.90
C ARG A 49 17.55 3.19 31.05
N GLN A 50 17.18 3.52 32.28
CA GLN A 50 17.20 2.52 33.34
C GLN A 50 16.28 1.38 32.90
N ALA A 51 16.85 0.17 32.90
CA ALA A 51 16.16 -1.06 32.59
C ALA A 51 14.94 -1.24 33.49
N SER A 52 13.77 -0.82 32.99
CA SER A 52 12.53 -1.41 33.44
C SER A 52 12.32 -2.67 32.62
N THR A 53 12.12 -3.78 33.27
CA THR A 53 11.79 -5.08 32.70
C THR A 53 10.38 -5.12 32.08
N GLU A 54 9.80 -3.97 31.76
CA GLU A 54 8.51 -3.82 31.13
C GLU A 54 8.66 -3.42 29.66
N THR A 55 7.87 -4.07 28.83
CA THR A 55 7.78 -4.02 27.38
C THR A 55 8.12 -2.67 26.75
N ASN A 56 9.00 -2.64 25.74
CA ASN A 56 9.36 -1.45 24.93
C ASN A 56 8.17 -0.91 24.08
N GLN A 57 6.94 -1.05 24.55
CA GLN A 57 5.75 -0.68 23.81
C GLN A 57 4.91 0.32 24.59
N LEU A 58 4.47 1.40 23.93
CA LEU A 58 3.55 2.36 24.53
C LEU A 58 2.19 1.69 24.81
N ASN A 59 1.58 2.03 25.95
CA ASN A 59 0.26 1.51 26.31
C ASN A 59 -0.83 2.21 25.46
N PRO A 60 -1.49 1.52 24.53
CA PRO A 60 -2.43 2.15 23.62
C PRO A 60 -3.74 2.62 24.29
N THR A 61 -4.02 2.16 25.51
CA THR A 61 -5.20 2.62 26.26
C THR A 61 -4.99 3.97 26.93
N LEU A 62 -3.77 4.50 26.94
CA LEU A 62 -3.46 5.82 27.48
C LEU A 62 -3.45 6.87 26.37
N LEU A 63 -4.20 7.94 26.53
CA LEU A 63 -4.25 9.05 25.57
C LEU A 63 -2.86 9.64 25.31
N ALA A 64 -2.05 9.77 26.36
CA ALA A 64 -0.67 10.27 26.30
C ALA A 64 0.26 9.46 25.42
N SER A 65 -0.04 8.16 25.17
CA SER A 65 0.71 7.35 24.22
C SER A 65 0.51 7.77 22.77
N TRP A 66 -0.60 8.46 22.48
CA TRP A 66 -0.97 8.89 21.13
C TRP A 66 -0.64 10.37 20.88
N LEU A 67 -0.90 11.23 21.86
CA LEU A 67 -0.84 12.67 21.66
C LEU A 67 -0.16 13.38 22.82
N GLU A 68 0.71 14.33 22.50
CA GLU A 68 1.43 15.20 23.42
C GLU A 68 1.16 16.66 23.04
N ILE A 69 0.77 17.48 24.02
CA ILE A 69 0.65 18.93 23.86
C ILE A 69 1.79 19.58 24.64
N ARG A 70 2.56 20.43 23.99
CA ARG A 70 3.71 21.12 24.58
C ARG A 70 3.35 22.51 25.09
N SER A 71 4.16 23.05 25.99
CA SER A 71 3.96 24.38 26.60
C SER A 71 3.93 25.51 25.57
N ASP A 72 4.62 25.35 24.43
CA ASP A 72 4.59 26.28 23.29
C ASP A 72 3.34 26.16 22.40
N ASN A 73 2.39 25.32 22.77
CA ASN A 73 1.15 25.02 22.04
C ASN A 73 1.35 24.13 20.78
N THR A 74 2.55 23.58 20.57
CA THR A 74 2.76 22.58 19.53
C THR A 74 2.24 21.21 19.97
N ILE A 75 1.86 20.40 18.99
CA ILE A 75 1.24 19.09 19.20
C ILE A 75 2.07 18.02 18.51
N LEU A 76 2.36 16.93 19.22
CA LEU A 76 2.96 15.75 18.66
C LEU A 76 1.95 14.62 18.70
N MET A 77 1.62 14.06 17.53
CA MET A 77 0.81 12.85 17.40
C MET A 77 1.68 11.66 17.04
N ARG A 78 1.37 10.49 17.58
CA ARG A 78 2.08 9.24 17.37
C ARG A 78 1.16 8.20 16.76
N THR A 79 1.59 7.57 15.67
CA THR A 79 0.88 6.46 15.03
C THR A 79 1.87 5.46 14.42
N GLY A 80 1.59 4.17 14.57
CA GLY A 80 2.38 3.10 13.95
C GLY A 80 2.15 2.96 12.45
N ARG A 81 1.28 3.78 11.86
CA ARG A 81 1.12 3.88 10.41
C ARG A 81 2.31 4.59 9.79
N THR A 82 2.64 4.24 8.56
CA THR A 82 3.81 4.77 7.86
C THR A 82 3.40 5.61 6.66
N GLU A 83 4.21 6.60 6.31
CA GLU A 83 4.05 7.36 5.07
C GLU A 83 4.67 6.57 3.90
N THR A 84 3.86 6.25 2.90
CA THR A 84 4.29 5.45 1.73
C THR A 84 4.25 6.22 0.42
N GLY A 85 4.26 7.55 0.50
CA GLY A 85 4.17 8.45 -0.65
C GLY A 85 2.72 8.80 -1.04
N THR A 86 1.74 8.41 -0.22
CA THR A 86 0.33 8.73 -0.44
C THR A 86 -0.10 10.07 0.13
N GLY A 87 0.75 10.70 0.98
CA GLY A 87 0.44 11.93 1.69
C GLY A 87 -0.36 11.73 2.97
N MET A 88 -0.31 10.53 3.54
CA MET A 88 -1.04 10.16 4.75
C MET A 88 -0.73 11.09 5.91
N SER A 89 0.53 11.53 6.04
CA SER A 89 0.94 12.53 7.03
C SER A 89 0.16 13.84 6.93
N GLY A 90 -0.10 14.33 5.71
CA GLY A 90 -0.92 15.51 5.48
C GLY A 90 -2.38 15.32 5.86
N TYR A 91 -2.96 14.17 5.51
CA TYR A 91 -4.34 13.84 5.86
C TYR A 91 -4.54 13.74 7.38
N TYR A 92 -3.62 13.07 8.08
CA TYR A 92 -3.68 12.97 9.54
C TYR A 92 -3.51 14.33 10.21
N THR A 93 -2.56 15.14 9.75
CA THR A 93 -2.35 16.50 10.25
C THR A 93 -3.63 17.34 10.12
N GLN A 94 -4.30 17.31 8.96
CA GLN A 94 -5.55 18.05 8.76
C GLN A 94 -6.69 17.54 9.67
N ALA A 95 -6.81 16.22 9.84
CA ALA A 95 -7.84 15.64 10.68
C ALA A 95 -7.65 15.96 12.17
N ILE A 96 -6.42 15.91 12.66
CA ILE A 96 -6.07 16.28 14.04
C ILE A 96 -6.32 17.77 14.26
N ALA A 97 -5.90 18.62 13.32
CA ALA A 97 -6.11 20.07 13.37
C ALA A 97 -7.61 20.42 13.40
N GLU A 98 -8.42 19.71 12.62
CA GLU A 98 -9.87 19.87 12.59
C GLU A 98 -10.49 19.59 13.96
N GLU A 99 -10.18 18.42 14.55
CA GLU A 99 -10.79 18.00 15.83
C GLU A 99 -10.31 18.85 17.00
N LEU A 100 -9.04 19.29 17.01
CA LEU A 100 -8.47 20.10 18.08
C LEU A 100 -8.66 21.61 17.89
N SER A 101 -9.23 22.05 16.78
CA SER A 101 -9.38 23.47 16.44
C SER A 101 -8.05 24.24 16.52
N VAL A 102 -7.00 23.70 15.91
CA VAL A 102 -5.66 24.30 15.80
C VAL A 102 -5.24 24.44 14.34
N ARG A 103 -4.18 25.21 14.10
CA ARG A 103 -3.57 25.28 12.77
C ARG A 103 -2.77 24.00 12.48
N PRO A 104 -2.87 23.43 11.25
CA PRO A 104 -2.14 22.22 10.89
C PRO A 104 -0.61 22.33 11.08
N GLU A 105 -0.03 23.52 10.91
CA GLU A 105 1.40 23.78 11.04
C GLU A 105 1.93 23.57 12.46
N THR A 106 1.05 23.58 13.48
CA THR A 106 1.43 23.33 14.88
C THR A 106 1.58 21.85 15.21
N ILE A 107 1.21 20.96 14.26
CA ILE A 107 1.20 19.52 14.47
C ILE A 107 2.43 18.87 13.84
N SER A 108 3.09 18.01 14.59
CA SER A 108 4.12 17.09 14.13
C SER A 108 3.70 15.64 14.34
N LEU A 109 4.24 14.73 13.54
CA LEU A 109 3.92 13.30 13.57
C LEU A 109 5.16 12.47 13.86
N VAL A 110 5.02 11.45 14.71
CA VAL A 110 5.92 10.29 14.77
C VAL A 110 5.18 9.12 14.15
N MET A 111 5.75 8.53 13.12
CA MET A 111 5.10 7.48 12.32
C MET A 111 5.97 6.23 12.27
N GLY A 112 5.36 5.06 12.39
CA GLY A 112 5.97 3.77 12.09
C GLY A 112 7.02 3.22 13.06
N ASP A 113 7.44 3.96 14.08
CA ASP A 113 8.40 3.49 15.09
C ASP A 113 7.71 2.57 16.10
N THR A 114 8.17 1.34 16.26
CA THR A 114 7.47 0.34 17.08
C THR A 114 7.53 0.56 18.58
N ASP A 115 8.51 1.31 19.07
CA ASP A 115 8.68 1.66 20.48
C ASP A 115 8.22 3.10 20.83
N ARG A 116 7.84 3.88 19.81
CA ARG A 116 7.44 5.29 19.98
C ARG A 116 6.01 5.57 19.54
N THR A 117 5.29 4.54 19.08
CA THR A 117 3.91 4.63 18.61
C THR A 117 3.03 3.58 19.28
N PRO A 118 1.76 3.90 19.61
CA PRO A 118 0.89 3.01 20.38
C PRO A 118 0.18 1.97 19.53
N ASP A 119 0.01 2.21 18.22
CA ASP A 119 -0.72 1.34 17.29
C ASP A 119 0.19 0.79 16.19
N GLY A 120 -0.40 0.02 15.32
CA GLY A 120 0.22 -0.53 14.12
C GLY A 120 -0.78 -0.66 13.00
N GLY A 121 -0.43 -1.40 11.99
CA GLY A 121 -1.25 -1.67 10.82
C GLY A 121 -0.50 -1.34 9.54
N TYR A 122 -1.01 -1.83 8.43
CA TYR A 122 -0.40 -1.56 7.13
C TYR A 122 -0.85 -0.21 6.56
N SER A 123 -0.08 0.34 5.64
CA SER A 123 -0.32 1.65 5.05
C SER A 123 -1.66 1.80 4.32
N ALA A 124 -2.20 0.71 3.75
CA ALA A 124 -3.53 0.71 3.15
C ALA A 124 -4.66 0.86 4.19
N GLY A 125 -4.39 0.68 5.47
CA GLY A 125 -5.33 0.93 6.56
C GLY A 125 -5.64 2.41 6.81
N PHE A 126 -5.72 3.23 5.74
CA PHE A 126 -6.06 4.65 5.84
C PHE A 126 -7.35 4.88 6.64
N LEU A 127 -8.39 4.11 6.37
CA LEU A 127 -9.70 4.26 7.02
C LEU A 127 -9.63 4.01 8.53
N SER A 128 -8.99 2.93 8.97
CA SER A 128 -8.83 2.62 10.39
C SER A 128 -7.89 3.58 11.10
N GLY A 129 -6.76 3.93 10.47
CA GLY A 129 -5.82 4.91 10.99
C GLY A 129 -6.42 6.30 11.13
N MET A 130 -7.18 6.77 10.14
CA MET A 130 -7.89 8.04 10.16
C MET A 130 -8.93 8.07 11.29
N THR A 131 -9.67 6.98 11.47
CA THR A 131 -10.64 6.86 12.57
C THR A 131 -9.96 6.96 13.93
N ASN A 132 -8.82 6.27 14.11
CA ASN A 132 -8.05 6.34 15.35
C ASN A 132 -7.58 7.75 15.66
N VAL A 133 -6.90 8.42 14.72
CA VAL A 133 -6.36 9.77 14.98
C VAL A 133 -7.46 10.79 15.23
N ARG A 134 -8.60 10.69 14.52
CA ARG A 134 -9.75 11.58 14.76
C ARG A 134 -10.36 11.35 16.15
N LYS A 135 -10.60 10.11 16.55
CA LYS A 135 -11.15 9.79 17.87
C LYS A 135 -10.22 10.20 19.00
N VAL A 136 -8.91 9.94 18.86
CA VAL A 136 -7.91 10.39 19.84
C VAL A 136 -7.93 11.91 19.99
N ALA A 137 -7.94 12.65 18.88
CA ALA A 137 -8.00 14.10 18.90
C ALA A 137 -9.31 14.61 19.53
N ALA A 138 -10.45 13.97 19.24
CA ALA A 138 -11.74 14.31 19.83
C ALA A 138 -11.78 14.03 21.35
N TYR A 139 -11.26 12.90 21.82
CA TYR A 139 -11.09 12.62 23.26
C TYR A 139 -10.21 13.68 23.93
N THR A 140 -9.10 14.06 23.29
CA THR A 140 -8.20 15.10 23.77
C THR A 140 -8.92 16.43 23.87
N TYR A 141 -9.68 16.82 22.85
CA TYR A 141 -10.44 18.06 22.82
C TYR A 141 -11.44 18.15 23.98
N GLN A 142 -12.19 17.07 24.24
CA GLN A 142 -13.11 17.01 25.35
C GLN A 142 -12.41 17.14 26.73
N ALA A 143 -11.26 16.48 26.88
CA ALA A 143 -10.47 16.58 28.11
C ALA A 143 -9.98 18.02 28.35
N LEU A 144 -9.49 18.69 27.31
CA LEU A 144 -9.03 20.08 27.39
C LEU A 144 -10.18 21.04 27.75
N LEU A 145 -11.36 20.86 27.16
CA LEU A 145 -12.54 21.65 27.50
C LEU A 145 -12.94 21.47 28.97
N GLY A 146 -12.94 20.24 29.48
CA GLY A 146 -13.24 19.93 30.87
C GLY A 146 -12.26 20.60 31.87
N LEU A 147 -10.96 20.55 31.53
CA LEU A 147 -9.92 21.25 32.34
C LEU A 147 -10.09 22.76 32.32
N ALA A 148 -10.33 23.33 31.13
CA ALA A 148 -10.53 24.76 30.97
C ALA A 148 -11.80 25.22 31.68
N ALA A 149 -12.88 24.46 31.63
CA ALA A 149 -14.13 24.75 32.36
C ALA A 149 -13.87 24.89 33.88
N THR A 150 -13.07 23.94 34.41
CA THR A 150 -12.67 24.00 35.83
C THR A 150 -11.78 25.21 36.12
N GLN A 151 -10.80 25.51 35.30
CA GLN A 151 -9.82 26.57 35.52
C GLN A 151 -10.41 27.95 35.30
N LEU A 152 -11.28 28.13 34.31
CA LEU A 152 -11.94 29.41 34.01
C LEU A 152 -13.19 29.64 34.87
N GLY A 153 -13.69 28.59 35.54
CA GLY A 153 -14.84 28.65 36.45
C GLY A 153 -16.18 28.79 35.70
N MET A 154 -16.32 28.12 34.54
CA MET A 154 -17.54 28.19 33.72
C MET A 154 -17.87 26.87 33.04
N PRO A 155 -19.14 26.64 32.64
CA PRO A 155 -19.58 25.46 31.94
C PRO A 155 -18.91 25.32 30.56
N VAL A 156 -18.71 24.04 30.11
CA VAL A 156 -18.06 23.73 28.84
C VAL A 156 -18.82 24.33 27.64
N GLU A 157 -20.14 24.35 27.70
CA GLU A 157 -21.02 24.90 26.66
C GLU A 157 -20.82 26.41 26.41
N ASN A 158 -20.22 27.14 27.37
CA ASN A 158 -19.89 28.57 27.26
C ASN A 158 -18.45 28.83 26.81
N LEU A 159 -17.72 27.75 26.47
CA LEU A 159 -16.35 27.83 25.98
C LEU A 159 -16.32 27.76 24.45
N SER A 160 -15.42 28.52 23.86
CA SER A 160 -15.09 28.44 22.44
C SER A 160 -13.60 28.23 22.27
N VAL A 161 -13.22 27.59 21.18
CA VAL A 161 -11.80 27.32 20.87
C VAL A 161 -11.45 27.85 19.50
N VAL A 162 -10.39 28.63 19.43
CA VAL A 162 -9.80 29.12 18.20
C VAL A 162 -8.29 29.01 18.32
N ASP A 163 -7.68 28.30 17.39
CA ASP A 163 -6.22 28.11 17.28
C ASP A 163 -5.55 27.66 18.60
N GLY A 164 -6.16 26.67 19.27
CA GLY A 164 -5.64 26.13 20.53
C GLY A 164 -5.76 27.07 21.74
N VAL A 165 -6.58 28.11 21.63
CA VAL A 165 -6.94 29.03 22.72
C VAL A 165 -8.39 28.80 23.08
N ILE A 166 -8.64 28.38 24.32
CA ILE A 166 -9.99 28.23 24.90
C ILE A 166 -10.38 29.56 25.53
N SER A 167 -11.56 30.06 25.19
CA SER A 167 -12.05 31.35 25.66
C SER A 167 -13.50 31.26 26.11
N GLY A 168 -13.87 32.07 27.13
CA GLY A 168 -15.23 32.22 27.64
C GLY A 168 -15.30 33.26 28.72
N GLY A 169 -16.41 34.01 28.82
CA GLY A 169 -16.63 35.01 29.89
C GLY A 169 -15.55 36.09 30.00
N GLY A 170 -14.90 36.46 28.89
CA GLY A 170 -13.81 37.44 28.88
C GLY A 170 -12.45 36.88 29.35
N LYS A 171 -12.35 35.60 29.68
CA LYS A 171 -11.10 34.91 30.03
C LYS A 171 -10.65 33.99 28.89
N SER A 172 -9.35 33.69 28.82
CA SER A 172 -8.81 32.74 27.87
C SER A 172 -7.60 32.01 28.43
N ILE A 173 -7.35 30.80 27.88
CA ILE A 173 -6.18 29.96 28.20
C ILE A 173 -5.75 29.15 26.99
N ARG A 174 -4.44 29.05 26.77
CA ARG A 174 -3.87 28.16 25.70
C ARG A 174 -3.81 26.73 26.16
N TYR A 175 -3.86 25.80 25.23
CA TYR A 175 -3.68 24.37 25.50
C TYR A 175 -2.38 24.08 26.24
N GLY A 176 -1.25 24.62 25.77
CA GLY A 176 0.06 24.44 26.43
C GLY A 176 0.07 24.95 27.88
N GLN A 177 -0.55 26.11 28.17
CA GLN A 177 -0.67 26.63 29.54
C GLN A 177 -1.58 25.77 30.41
N LEU A 178 -2.66 25.24 29.83
CA LEU A 178 -3.64 24.42 30.55
C LEU A 178 -3.02 23.10 31.04
N VAL A 179 -2.10 22.55 30.27
CA VAL A 179 -1.47 21.25 30.54
C VAL A 179 -0.09 21.36 31.20
N GLU A 180 0.47 22.59 31.35
CA GLU A 180 1.78 22.81 31.92
C GLU A 180 1.86 22.30 33.37
N GLY A 181 2.86 21.43 33.63
CA GLY A 181 3.06 20.81 34.93
C GLY A 181 1.97 19.86 35.41
N GLN A 182 1.08 19.43 34.51
CA GLN A 182 0.02 18.46 34.82
C GLN A 182 0.27 17.13 34.13
N HIS A 183 0.12 16.04 34.88
CA HIS A 183 0.00 14.69 34.36
C HIS A 183 -1.47 14.30 34.35
N LEU A 184 -2.03 14.14 33.16
CA LEU A 184 -3.43 13.77 32.99
C LEU A 184 -3.49 12.33 32.50
N ASP A 185 -3.81 11.43 33.41
CA ASP A 185 -4.03 10.00 33.08
C ASP A 185 -5.44 9.81 32.53
N LEU A 186 -5.62 9.94 31.22
CA LEU A 186 -6.89 9.64 30.54
C LEU A 186 -6.80 8.32 29.79
N LYS A 187 -7.66 7.37 30.15
CA LYS A 187 -7.82 6.12 29.43
C LYS A 187 -8.83 6.28 28.30
N ILE A 188 -8.50 5.77 27.14
CA ILE A 188 -9.39 5.68 25.99
C ILE A 188 -9.72 4.21 25.70
N PRO A 189 -10.94 3.90 25.21
CA PRO A 189 -11.31 2.55 24.88
C PRO A 189 -10.62 2.13 23.58
N VAL A 190 -9.94 0.99 23.62
CA VAL A 190 -9.22 0.40 22.49
C VAL A 190 -9.56 -1.06 22.40
N THR A 191 -9.79 -1.57 21.19
CA THR A 191 -9.99 -2.99 20.89
C THR A 191 -8.93 -3.48 19.90
N GLY A 192 -8.78 -4.79 19.81
CA GLY A 192 -7.72 -5.42 19.03
C GLY A 192 -6.43 -5.54 19.84
N GLU A 193 -5.49 -6.24 19.28
CA GLU A 193 -4.16 -6.40 19.84
C GLU A 193 -3.14 -5.95 18.81
N LEU A 194 -2.05 -5.31 19.24
CA LEU A 194 -0.86 -5.24 18.45
C LEU A 194 -0.37 -6.67 18.22
N LEU A 195 0.11 -6.94 17.03
CA LEU A 195 0.65 -8.24 16.64
C LEU A 195 1.53 -8.83 17.72
N LYS A 196 0.94 -9.62 18.62
CA LYS A 196 1.66 -10.50 19.52
C LYS A 196 1.99 -11.76 18.73
N ALA A 197 3.15 -11.78 18.08
CA ALA A 197 3.72 -13.04 17.66
C ALA A 197 4.03 -13.83 18.93
N ALA A 198 3.28 -14.91 19.20
CA ALA A 198 3.72 -15.85 20.21
C ALA A 198 5.08 -16.40 19.82
N PRO A 199 6.01 -16.60 20.76
CA PRO A 199 7.32 -17.18 20.46
C PRO A 199 7.16 -18.44 19.61
N GLY A 200 7.87 -18.51 18.48
CA GLY A 200 7.78 -19.63 17.55
C GLY A 200 6.53 -19.69 16.67
N LYS A 201 5.66 -18.66 16.69
CA LYS A 201 4.55 -18.54 15.74
C LYS A 201 4.79 -17.43 14.73
N TRP A 202 4.62 -17.77 13.48
CA TRP A 202 4.65 -16.81 12.39
C TRP A 202 3.37 -15.96 12.40
N VAL A 203 3.53 -14.67 12.14
CA VAL A 203 2.39 -13.77 11.98
C VAL A 203 1.96 -13.77 10.52
N GLY A 204 0.76 -14.30 10.26
CA GLY A 204 0.10 -14.24 8.96
C GLY A 204 -0.35 -12.83 8.59
N VAL A 205 -1.12 -12.74 7.51
CA VAL A 205 -1.76 -11.48 7.08
C VAL A 205 -2.89 -11.07 8.02
N GLU A 206 -3.52 -12.04 8.65
CA GLU A 206 -4.59 -11.86 9.62
C GLU A 206 -4.08 -11.15 10.89
N GLY A 207 -4.81 -10.15 11.35
CA GLY A 207 -4.42 -9.36 12.53
C GLY A 207 -3.44 -8.22 12.25
N LEU A 208 -3.14 -7.91 10.98
CA LEU A 208 -2.29 -6.78 10.61
C LEU A 208 -3.00 -5.42 10.67
N ASP A 209 -4.30 -5.39 10.92
CA ASP A 209 -5.09 -4.14 10.97
C ASP A 209 -4.76 -3.26 12.18
N GLY A 210 -4.08 -3.82 13.16
CA GLY A 210 -3.67 -3.10 14.34
C GLY A 210 -4.80 -2.82 15.32
N LEU A 211 -4.57 -1.86 16.20
CA LEU A 211 -5.51 -1.45 17.23
C LEU A 211 -6.56 -0.49 16.68
N THR A 212 -7.78 -0.59 17.21
CA THR A 212 -8.88 0.32 16.91
C THR A 212 -9.30 1.07 18.17
N VAL A 213 -9.28 2.39 18.11
CA VAL A 213 -9.86 3.27 19.13
C VAL A 213 -11.37 3.22 18.98
N THR A 214 -12.05 2.73 20.02
CA THR A 214 -13.50 2.56 20.06
C THR A 214 -14.18 3.72 20.80
N GLY A 215 -15.45 3.52 21.20
CA GLY A 215 -16.27 4.60 21.77
C GLY A 215 -16.69 5.60 20.70
N ASP A 216 -17.44 6.61 21.13
CA ASP A 216 -18.01 7.63 20.24
C ASP A 216 -17.81 9.04 20.80
N PRO A 217 -16.54 9.52 20.84
CA PRO A 217 -16.30 10.90 21.23
C PRO A 217 -16.92 11.85 20.19
N PRO A 218 -17.45 13.02 20.59
CA PRO A 218 -18.08 13.96 19.68
C PRO A 218 -17.04 14.53 18.71
N MET A 219 -16.91 13.88 17.56
CA MET A 219 -16.08 14.33 16.42
C MET A 219 -16.81 15.42 15.64
N ARG A 220 -16.04 16.31 15.01
CA ARG A 220 -16.64 17.34 14.15
C ARG A 220 -17.37 16.68 12.95
N PRO A 221 -18.65 17.04 12.70
CA PRO A 221 -19.38 16.56 11.53
C PRO A 221 -18.65 16.93 10.23
N LEU A 222 -18.64 16.02 9.24
CA LEU A 222 -17.88 16.22 7.99
C LEU A 222 -18.32 17.45 7.20
N ASN A 223 -19.59 17.82 7.27
CA ASN A 223 -20.13 19.03 6.64
C ASN A 223 -19.79 20.34 7.40
N GLN A 224 -19.22 20.26 8.58
CA GLN A 224 -18.78 21.40 9.39
C GLN A 224 -17.25 21.55 9.41
N CYS A 225 -16.53 20.68 8.70
CA CYS A 225 -15.08 20.73 8.64
C CYS A 225 -14.60 21.98 7.88
N LYS A 226 -13.57 22.62 8.42
CA LYS A 226 -12.95 23.85 7.87
C LYS A 226 -11.52 23.62 7.41
N VAL A 227 -10.83 22.65 7.97
CA VAL A 227 -9.44 22.26 7.65
C VAL A 227 -9.46 21.07 6.68
N MET A 228 -10.22 20.03 7.01
CA MET A 228 -10.47 18.94 6.06
C MET A 228 -11.33 19.45 4.90
N GLY A 229 -10.88 19.21 3.66
CA GLY A 229 -11.48 19.75 2.44
C GLY A 229 -10.65 20.88 1.82
N THR A 230 -9.61 21.36 2.50
CA THR A 230 -8.68 22.35 1.97
C THR A 230 -7.38 21.72 1.47
N SER A 231 -6.70 22.44 0.58
CA SER A 231 -5.38 22.01 0.07
C SER A 231 -4.30 22.39 1.05
N PHE A 232 -3.75 21.42 1.74
CA PHE A 232 -2.63 21.57 2.67
C PHE A 232 -1.37 20.88 2.14
N PRO A 233 -0.18 21.50 2.23
CA PRO A 233 1.07 20.87 1.82
C PRO A 233 1.35 19.64 2.70
N VAL A 234 1.87 18.57 2.10
CA VAL A 234 2.31 17.40 2.89
C VAL A 234 3.47 17.83 3.79
N PRO A 235 3.40 17.56 5.11
CA PRO A 235 4.48 17.86 6.04
C PRO A 235 5.80 17.23 5.59
N GLY A 236 6.92 17.91 5.88
CA GLY A 236 8.26 17.40 5.59
C GLY A 236 8.74 17.58 4.13
N ILE A 237 7.91 18.01 3.19
CA ILE A 237 8.36 18.28 1.80
C ILE A 237 9.50 19.33 1.74
N PRO A 238 9.45 20.46 2.46
CA PRO A 238 10.57 21.40 2.51
C PRO A 238 11.87 20.75 2.99
N ASP A 239 11.81 19.89 3.99
CA ASP A 239 12.99 19.20 4.52
C ASP A 239 13.57 18.19 3.53
N LYS A 240 12.71 17.52 2.75
CA LYS A 240 13.13 16.61 1.69
C LYS A 240 13.90 17.34 0.58
N VAL A 241 13.40 18.48 0.12
CA VAL A 241 14.06 19.23 -0.98
C VAL A 241 15.27 20.04 -0.53
N THR A 242 15.42 20.29 0.78
CA THR A 242 16.60 21.00 1.33
C THR A 242 17.64 20.05 1.91
N GLY A 243 17.43 18.72 1.82
CA GLY A 243 18.37 17.70 2.32
C GLY A 243 18.40 17.55 3.84
N LYS A 244 17.39 18.04 4.56
CA LYS A 244 17.28 17.87 6.02
C LYS A 244 16.66 16.54 6.44
N THR A 245 15.84 15.93 5.55
CA THR A 245 15.23 14.63 5.82
C THR A 245 16.31 13.56 5.92
N GLN A 246 16.28 12.79 7.00
CA GLN A 246 17.08 11.59 7.11
C GLN A 246 16.38 10.44 6.38
N TRP A 247 17.03 9.92 5.36
CA TRP A 247 16.56 8.74 4.63
C TRP A 247 17.13 7.46 5.26
N SER A 248 16.55 6.33 4.94
CA SER A 248 17.06 5.04 5.43
C SER A 248 18.51 4.76 5.00
N CYS A 249 18.97 5.32 3.88
CA CYS A 249 20.36 5.24 3.44
C CYS A 249 21.32 6.17 4.19
N ASP A 250 20.82 7.14 4.97
CA ASP A 250 21.66 8.11 5.68
C ASP A 250 21.94 7.69 7.13
N VAL A 251 21.38 6.57 7.57
CA VAL A 251 21.58 6.08 8.93
C VAL A 251 23.04 5.68 9.12
N THR A 252 23.68 6.25 10.13
CA THR A 252 25.06 5.95 10.52
C THR A 252 25.12 5.68 12.02
N LEU A 253 25.79 4.59 12.40
CA LEU A 253 25.98 4.17 13.78
C LEU A 253 27.48 3.98 14.10
N PRO A 254 27.89 4.18 15.35
CA PRO A 254 29.28 3.91 15.75
C PRO A 254 29.68 2.46 15.44
N GLY A 255 30.81 2.27 14.78
CA GLY A 255 31.33 0.95 14.45
C GLY A 255 30.56 0.19 13.37
N MET A 256 29.63 0.86 12.67
CA MET A 256 28.82 0.26 11.62
C MET A 256 29.68 -0.26 10.46
N LEU A 257 29.29 -1.44 9.95
CA LEU A 257 29.84 -2.04 8.75
C LEU A 257 28.89 -1.80 7.57
N HIS A 258 29.48 -1.65 6.39
CA HIS A 258 28.77 -1.64 5.10
C HIS A 258 28.86 -3.04 4.51
N ALA A 259 27.72 -3.60 4.12
CA ALA A 259 27.65 -4.92 3.52
C ALA A 259 27.24 -4.84 2.04
N ARG A 260 27.82 -5.73 1.23
CA ARG A 260 27.39 -6.01 -0.14
C ARG A 260 27.13 -7.49 -0.27
N MET A 261 25.93 -7.81 -0.73
CA MET A 261 25.50 -9.20 -0.90
C MET A 261 26.15 -9.82 -2.14
N ILE A 262 26.42 -11.11 -2.09
CA ILE A 262 26.79 -11.93 -3.24
C ILE A 262 25.68 -12.96 -3.41
N ARG A 263 24.81 -12.71 -4.36
CA ARG A 263 23.62 -13.50 -4.60
C ARG A 263 23.93 -14.74 -5.45
N PRO A 264 23.11 -15.80 -5.34
CA PRO A 264 23.23 -16.97 -6.21
C PRO A 264 23.18 -16.62 -7.69
N ALA A 265 23.83 -17.40 -8.53
CA ALA A 265 23.88 -17.18 -9.99
C ALA A 265 22.50 -17.28 -10.65
N THR A 266 21.65 -18.19 -10.13
CA THR A 266 20.25 -18.38 -10.56
C THR A 266 19.34 -18.45 -9.33
N LEU A 267 18.02 -18.39 -9.54
CA LEU A 267 17.05 -18.47 -8.44
C LEU A 267 17.13 -19.78 -7.64
N GLY A 268 17.56 -20.88 -8.26
CA GLY A 268 17.66 -22.19 -7.61
C GLY A 268 19.07 -22.63 -7.29
N SER A 269 20.10 -21.81 -7.55
CA SER A 269 21.50 -22.19 -7.29
C SER A 269 21.80 -22.29 -5.81
N THR A 270 22.63 -23.27 -5.46
CA THR A 270 23.23 -23.42 -4.13
C THR A 270 24.73 -23.17 -4.19
N LEU A 271 25.30 -22.71 -3.07
CA LEU A 271 26.71 -22.34 -2.98
C LEU A 271 27.60 -23.60 -2.97
N ILE A 272 28.54 -23.69 -3.90
CA ILE A 272 29.55 -24.76 -3.96
C ILE A 272 30.81 -24.32 -3.23
N SER A 273 31.38 -23.16 -3.62
CA SER A 273 32.59 -22.63 -3.02
C SER A 273 32.60 -21.11 -3.05
N VAL A 274 33.16 -20.51 -2.01
CA VAL A 274 33.30 -19.05 -1.91
C VAL A 274 34.61 -18.65 -2.58
N GLY A 275 34.54 -17.58 -3.38
CA GLY A 275 35.74 -16.94 -3.94
C GLY A 275 36.61 -16.30 -2.87
N THR A 276 37.79 -15.88 -3.24
CA THR A 276 38.75 -15.23 -2.34
C THR A 276 38.94 -13.75 -2.68
N MET A 277 39.50 -13.01 -1.74
CA MET A 277 39.93 -11.62 -1.94
C MET A 277 41.38 -11.44 -1.43
N ASP A 278 42.10 -10.53 -2.02
CA ASP A 278 43.45 -10.18 -1.53
C ASP A 278 43.33 -9.25 -0.32
N LYS A 279 43.75 -9.75 0.84
CA LYS A 279 43.77 -8.98 2.09
C LYS A 279 44.74 -7.78 2.08
N LYS A 280 45.73 -7.76 1.18
CA LYS A 280 46.59 -6.58 1.02
C LYS A 280 45.82 -5.43 0.34
N GLN A 281 44.93 -5.76 -0.60
CA GLN A 281 44.08 -4.81 -1.28
C GLN A 281 42.82 -4.41 -0.47
N PHE A 282 42.31 -5.37 0.33
CA PHE A 282 41.08 -5.21 1.12
C PHE A 282 41.30 -5.55 2.58
N PRO A 283 42.12 -4.75 3.32
CA PRO A 283 42.59 -5.11 4.66
C PRO A 283 41.48 -5.23 5.69
N ALA A 284 40.45 -4.39 5.63
CA ALA A 284 39.33 -4.36 6.57
C ALA A 284 38.10 -5.15 6.12
N ALA A 285 38.07 -5.63 4.86
CA ALA A 285 36.92 -6.39 4.36
C ALA A 285 36.91 -7.81 4.90
N GLU A 286 35.73 -8.32 5.26
CA GLU A 286 35.52 -9.68 5.74
C GLU A 286 34.43 -10.38 4.95
N ILE A 287 34.59 -11.68 4.69
CA ILE A 287 33.60 -12.54 4.06
C ILE A 287 32.69 -13.11 5.15
N VAL A 288 31.39 -12.87 5.03
CA VAL A 288 30.37 -13.43 5.95
C VAL A 288 29.48 -14.38 5.19
N LYS A 289 29.29 -15.60 5.76
CA LYS A 289 28.52 -16.67 5.13
C LYS A 289 27.61 -17.38 6.13
N LYS A 290 26.39 -17.69 5.72
CA LYS A 290 25.48 -18.62 6.41
C LYS A 290 24.57 -19.31 5.38
N GLY A 291 24.68 -20.62 5.24
CA GLY A 291 23.98 -21.34 4.16
C GLY A 291 24.37 -20.81 2.77
N ASN A 292 23.37 -20.40 2.00
CA ASN A 292 23.53 -19.74 0.70
C ASN A 292 23.61 -18.19 0.79
N LEU A 293 23.40 -17.61 1.96
CA LEU A 293 23.63 -16.20 2.19
C LEU A 293 25.13 -15.94 2.23
N LEU A 294 25.61 -15.06 1.37
CA LEU A 294 27.00 -14.67 1.24
C LEU A 294 27.10 -13.15 1.09
N ALA A 295 28.00 -12.53 1.84
CA ALA A 295 28.26 -11.10 1.78
C ALA A 295 29.73 -10.78 2.04
N VAL A 296 30.13 -9.58 1.68
CA VAL A 296 31.36 -8.94 2.16
C VAL A 296 30.97 -7.73 2.99
N VAL A 297 31.58 -7.58 4.15
CA VAL A 297 31.41 -6.45 5.05
C VAL A 297 32.72 -5.69 5.23
N SER A 298 32.65 -4.36 5.38
CA SER A 298 33.81 -3.51 5.73
C SER A 298 33.32 -2.23 6.44
N PRO A 299 34.14 -1.61 7.31
CA PRO A 299 33.89 -0.25 7.79
C PRO A 299 33.87 0.80 6.66
N ASN A 300 34.54 0.51 5.54
CA ASN A 300 34.57 1.35 4.34
C ASN A 300 33.65 0.80 3.27
N GLU A 301 32.67 1.60 2.84
CA GLU A 301 31.67 1.19 1.85
C GLU A 301 32.28 0.79 0.51
N TRP A 302 33.24 1.59 0.01
CA TRP A 302 33.88 1.30 -1.29
C TRP A 302 34.72 0.03 -1.24
N GLU A 303 35.37 -0.22 -0.11
CA GLU A 303 36.09 -1.47 0.10
C GLU A 303 35.14 -2.67 0.09
N ALA A 304 33.98 -2.58 0.77
CA ALA A 304 32.97 -3.62 0.72
C ALA A 304 32.47 -3.89 -0.70
N ILE A 305 32.21 -2.84 -1.49
CA ILE A 305 31.81 -2.94 -2.91
C ILE A 305 32.89 -3.65 -3.73
N SER A 306 34.12 -3.22 -3.61
CA SER A 306 35.21 -3.71 -4.45
C SER A 306 35.60 -5.13 -4.10
N ALA A 307 35.68 -5.44 -2.79
CA ALA A 307 35.96 -6.78 -2.28
C ALA A 307 34.85 -7.77 -2.60
N SER A 308 33.58 -7.36 -2.54
CA SER A 308 32.45 -8.23 -2.90
C SER A 308 32.50 -8.65 -4.37
N ARG A 309 32.90 -7.75 -5.28
CA ARG A 309 33.13 -8.05 -6.70
C ARG A 309 34.25 -9.07 -6.90
N ALA A 310 35.37 -8.91 -6.18
CA ALA A 310 36.48 -9.86 -6.24
C ALA A 310 36.07 -11.26 -5.75
N VAL A 311 35.36 -11.34 -4.61
CA VAL A 311 34.85 -12.60 -4.07
C VAL A 311 33.82 -13.24 -5.01
N ALA A 312 32.89 -12.44 -5.55
CA ALA A 312 31.87 -12.92 -6.46
C ALA A 312 32.46 -13.56 -7.72
N ALA A 313 33.54 -12.98 -8.28
CA ALA A 313 34.19 -13.49 -9.48
C ALA A 313 34.74 -14.93 -9.32
N GLY A 314 35.17 -15.29 -8.10
CA GLY A 314 35.69 -16.63 -7.78
C GLY A 314 34.65 -17.56 -7.15
N THR A 315 33.45 -17.06 -6.83
CA THR A 315 32.40 -17.85 -6.17
C THR A 315 31.73 -18.80 -7.18
N LYS A 316 31.55 -20.05 -6.77
CA LYS A 316 30.92 -21.07 -7.61
C LYS A 316 29.57 -21.48 -7.03
N TRP A 317 28.60 -21.61 -7.92
CA TRP A 317 27.23 -21.99 -7.63
C TRP A 317 26.82 -23.19 -8.47
N THR A 318 25.84 -23.97 -8.02
CA THR A 318 25.24 -25.03 -8.84
C THR A 318 24.45 -24.43 -9.99
N ASP A 319 24.37 -25.16 -11.09
CA ASP A 319 23.42 -24.85 -12.16
C ASP A 319 21.99 -25.16 -11.72
N TRP A 320 21.04 -24.36 -12.19
CA TRP A 320 19.62 -24.61 -12.02
C TRP A 320 18.81 -23.98 -13.16
N ALA A 321 17.78 -24.68 -13.62
CA ALA A 321 16.88 -24.23 -14.66
C ALA A 321 15.49 -24.84 -14.44
N GLY A 322 14.69 -24.25 -13.57
CA GLY A 322 13.35 -24.71 -13.20
C GLY A 322 12.22 -23.74 -13.52
N LEU A 323 12.52 -22.55 -14.09
CA LEU A 323 11.50 -21.64 -14.55
C LEU A 323 11.00 -22.00 -15.95
N PRO A 324 9.74 -21.69 -16.29
CA PRO A 324 9.19 -21.97 -17.63
C PRO A 324 9.70 -21.03 -18.72
N GLY A 325 10.27 -19.89 -18.37
CA GLY A 325 10.43 -18.72 -19.25
C GLY A 325 9.19 -17.84 -19.27
N SER A 326 9.38 -16.52 -19.39
CA SER A 326 8.26 -15.55 -19.30
C SER A 326 7.19 -15.76 -20.36
N GLU A 327 7.56 -16.27 -21.53
CA GLU A 327 6.65 -16.58 -22.64
C GLU A 327 5.72 -17.78 -22.37
N ASN A 328 6.05 -18.62 -21.39
CA ASN A 328 5.29 -19.83 -21.06
C ASN A 328 4.46 -19.71 -19.76
N VAL A 329 4.41 -18.53 -19.14
CA VAL A 329 3.72 -18.33 -17.84
C VAL A 329 2.25 -18.74 -17.92
N THR A 330 1.50 -18.23 -18.88
CA THR A 330 0.08 -18.58 -19.08
C THR A 330 -0.12 -20.07 -19.29
N LYS A 331 0.72 -20.69 -20.12
CA LYS A 331 0.68 -22.13 -20.34
C LYS A 331 0.95 -22.91 -19.06
N THR A 332 1.91 -22.45 -18.24
CA THR A 332 2.24 -23.07 -16.95
C THR A 332 1.09 -22.98 -15.97
N LEU A 333 0.46 -21.80 -15.84
CA LEU A 333 -0.71 -21.62 -15.00
C LEU A 333 -1.86 -22.55 -15.41
N ARG A 334 -2.14 -22.67 -16.69
CA ARG A 334 -3.20 -23.56 -17.21
C ARG A 334 -2.89 -25.04 -17.05
N ALA A 335 -1.62 -25.42 -17.08
CA ALA A 335 -1.20 -26.81 -16.91
C ALA A 335 -1.16 -27.26 -15.43
N TYR A 336 -1.27 -26.33 -14.48
CA TYR A 336 -1.29 -26.66 -13.06
C TYR A 336 -2.57 -27.43 -12.71
N LYS A 337 -2.45 -28.43 -11.83
CA LYS A 337 -3.60 -29.24 -11.39
C LYS A 337 -4.29 -28.52 -10.23
N TRP A 338 -5.34 -27.78 -10.56
CA TRP A 338 -6.18 -27.09 -9.60
C TRP A 338 -7.18 -28.07 -8.96
N ASN A 339 -7.23 -28.13 -7.63
CA ASN A 339 -8.16 -29.01 -6.92
C ASN A 339 -9.53 -28.32 -6.69
N ALA A 340 -9.49 -27.14 -6.10
CA ALA A 340 -10.66 -26.31 -5.82
C ALA A 340 -10.25 -24.84 -5.78
N PRO A 341 -11.16 -23.88 -5.98
CA PRO A 341 -10.86 -22.50 -5.76
C PRO A 341 -10.50 -22.25 -4.30
N SER A 342 -9.51 -21.38 -4.07
CA SER A 342 -9.16 -20.92 -2.72
C SER A 342 -10.23 -20.00 -2.13
N GLU A 343 -10.90 -19.26 -3.01
CA GLU A 343 -12.04 -18.40 -2.66
C GLU A 343 -13.07 -18.43 -3.79
N SER A 344 -14.36 -18.46 -3.41
CA SER A 344 -15.48 -18.43 -4.35
C SER A 344 -16.55 -17.47 -3.83
N ARG A 345 -17.07 -16.59 -4.70
CA ARG A 345 -18.14 -15.63 -4.37
C ARG A 345 -19.26 -15.75 -5.39
N GLY A 346 -20.47 -16.02 -4.95
CA GLY A 346 -21.67 -16.14 -5.79
C GLY A 346 -22.38 -17.49 -5.65
N LYS A 347 -23.30 -17.77 -6.58
CA LYS A 347 -24.11 -18.99 -6.57
C LYS A 347 -23.93 -19.75 -7.88
N PRO A 348 -23.19 -20.87 -7.90
CA PRO A 348 -22.86 -21.59 -9.14
C PRO A 348 -24.09 -22.04 -9.95
N ALA A 349 -25.14 -22.55 -9.29
CA ALA A 349 -26.34 -23.06 -9.98
C ALA A 349 -27.08 -21.95 -10.76
N ASP A 350 -27.22 -20.77 -10.13
CA ASP A 350 -27.91 -19.63 -10.74
C ASP A 350 -27.17 -19.13 -11.99
N VAL A 351 -25.85 -19.03 -11.89
CA VAL A 351 -24.99 -18.56 -12.99
C VAL A 351 -24.96 -19.57 -14.13
N THR A 352 -24.83 -20.87 -13.85
CA THR A 352 -24.84 -21.92 -14.86
C THR A 352 -26.14 -21.91 -15.65
N SER A 353 -27.27 -21.81 -14.97
CA SER A 353 -28.60 -21.73 -15.61
C SER A 353 -28.75 -20.46 -16.46
N ALA A 354 -28.35 -19.31 -15.91
CA ALA A 354 -28.43 -18.03 -16.63
C ALA A 354 -27.54 -17.99 -17.87
N LEU A 355 -26.32 -18.54 -17.80
CA LEU A 355 -25.41 -18.68 -18.94
C LEU A 355 -25.99 -19.66 -19.99
N ALA A 356 -26.60 -20.78 -19.57
CA ALA A 356 -27.21 -21.72 -20.51
C ALA A 356 -28.32 -21.07 -21.34
N ASN A 357 -29.13 -20.23 -20.72
CA ASN A 357 -30.30 -19.55 -21.31
C ASN A 357 -29.98 -18.21 -21.99
N ALA A 358 -28.73 -17.75 -21.97
CA ALA A 358 -28.35 -16.47 -22.57
C ALA A 358 -28.54 -16.49 -24.10
N ALA A 359 -29.10 -15.40 -24.63
CA ALA A 359 -29.30 -15.22 -26.08
C ALA A 359 -27.96 -15.06 -26.82
N LYS A 360 -27.00 -14.40 -26.19
CA LYS A 360 -25.63 -14.27 -26.70
C LYS A 360 -24.65 -14.58 -25.58
N LYS A 361 -23.62 -15.39 -25.92
CA LYS A 361 -22.58 -15.82 -24.97
C LYS A 361 -21.23 -15.26 -25.39
N ILE A 362 -20.46 -14.81 -24.42
CA ILE A 362 -19.09 -14.37 -24.59
C ILE A 362 -18.22 -15.28 -23.71
N SER A 363 -17.12 -15.79 -24.26
CA SER A 363 -16.10 -16.55 -23.53
C SER A 363 -14.75 -16.00 -23.92
N VAL A 364 -14.02 -15.47 -22.96
CA VAL A 364 -12.77 -14.75 -23.19
C VAL A 364 -11.77 -15.00 -22.06
N SER A 365 -10.50 -14.90 -22.40
CA SER A 365 -9.39 -15.06 -21.46
C SER A 365 -8.49 -13.85 -21.50
N TYR A 366 -8.21 -13.27 -20.33
CA TYR A 366 -7.32 -12.11 -20.17
C TYR A 366 -6.02 -12.52 -19.48
N GLU A 367 -4.91 -11.92 -19.90
CA GLU A 367 -3.57 -12.27 -19.43
C GLU A 367 -2.80 -11.02 -18.99
N GLN A 368 -2.12 -11.12 -17.85
CA GLN A 368 -1.23 -10.08 -17.33
C GLN A 368 0.09 -10.72 -16.90
N PRO A 369 1.23 -10.10 -17.22
CA PRO A 369 2.54 -10.62 -16.84
C PRO A 369 2.85 -10.35 -15.37
N TYR A 370 3.97 -10.87 -14.90
CA TYR A 370 4.60 -10.37 -13.69
C TYR A 370 5.05 -8.92 -13.88
N VAL A 371 4.83 -8.09 -12.87
CA VAL A 371 5.32 -6.70 -12.85
C VAL A 371 6.05 -6.40 -11.54
N ARG A 372 6.98 -5.42 -11.56
CA ARG A 372 7.73 -5.01 -10.38
C ARG A 372 7.16 -3.76 -9.75
N HIS A 373 7.39 -3.62 -8.45
CA HIS A 373 7.13 -2.37 -7.73
C HIS A 373 8.05 -1.25 -8.22
N ALA A 374 9.28 -1.59 -8.60
CA ALA A 374 10.27 -0.75 -9.28
C ALA A 374 10.43 0.67 -8.72
N PRO A 375 10.62 0.86 -7.39
CA PRO A 375 11.00 2.18 -6.90
C PRO A 375 12.38 2.57 -7.42
N ILE A 376 12.62 3.89 -7.57
CA ILE A 376 13.89 4.40 -8.10
C ILE A 376 15.08 4.03 -7.20
N GLY A 377 14.89 4.11 -5.86
CA GLY A 377 15.92 3.69 -4.89
C GLY A 377 15.78 2.22 -4.51
N PRO A 378 16.84 1.43 -4.63
CA PRO A 378 16.87 0.05 -4.19
C PRO A 378 16.65 -0.10 -2.68
N PHE A 379 16.43 -1.33 -2.21
CA PHE A 379 16.31 -1.62 -0.78
C PHE A 379 17.56 -1.23 0.00
N VAL A 380 17.34 -0.64 1.17
CA VAL A 380 18.37 -0.37 2.16
C VAL A 380 17.80 -0.59 3.56
N ALA A 381 18.60 -1.20 4.44
CA ALA A 381 18.30 -1.34 5.85
C ALA A 381 19.59 -1.27 6.69
N VAL A 382 19.45 -0.78 7.91
CA VAL A 382 20.49 -0.87 8.94
C VAL A 382 19.95 -1.70 10.08
N ALA A 383 20.75 -2.63 10.58
CA ALA A 383 20.39 -3.44 11.73
C ALA A 383 21.52 -3.43 12.78
N ASP A 384 21.13 -3.39 14.04
CA ASP A 384 22.00 -3.55 15.20
C ASP A 384 21.44 -4.66 16.08
N VAL A 385 22.01 -5.86 15.97
CA VAL A 385 21.65 -7.05 16.76
C VAL A 385 22.69 -7.25 17.83
N ARG A 386 22.25 -7.19 19.08
CA ARG A 386 23.14 -7.26 20.26
C ARG A 386 23.28 -8.71 20.75
N SER A 387 24.29 -8.93 21.58
CA SER A 387 24.61 -10.26 22.15
C SER A 387 23.50 -10.84 23.03
N ASP A 388 22.63 -10.00 23.59
CA ASP A 388 21.45 -10.40 24.36
C ASP A 388 20.24 -10.81 23.50
N GLY A 389 20.38 -10.79 22.15
CA GLY A 389 19.32 -11.08 21.18
C GLY A 389 18.40 -9.92 20.88
N SER A 390 18.58 -8.78 21.54
CA SER A 390 17.81 -7.57 21.20
C SER A 390 18.29 -6.98 19.87
N ALA A 391 17.37 -6.38 19.11
CA ALA A 391 17.66 -5.81 17.81
C ALA A 391 16.99 -4.46 17.58
N THR A 392 17.69 -3.56 16.88
CA THR A 392 17.09 -2.34 16.34
C THR A 392 17.31 -2.31 14.83
N VAL A 393 16.25 -2.06 14.07
CA VAL A 393 16.28 -2.03 12.60
C VAL A 393 15.74 -0.72 12.09
N TRP A 394 16.50 -0.02 11.26
CA TRP A 394 16.12 1.20 10.56
C TRP A 394 15.79 0.84 9.12
N THR A 395 14.58 1.15 8.70
CA THR A 395 14.06 0.74 7.40
C THR A 395 12.88 1.61 6.96
N HIS A 396 12.43 1.40 5.75
CA HIS A 396 11.26 2.02 5.14
C HIS A 396 10.06 1.05 5.03
N SER A 397 9.98 0.05 5.89
CA SER A 397 8.88 -0.91 5.85
C SER A 397 7.51 -0.22 5.95
N ALA A 398 6.59 -0.62 5.09
CA ALA A 398 5.21 -0.12 5.14
C ALA A 398 4.41 -0.68 6.34
N GLN A 399 5.02 -1.63 7.09
CA GLN A 399 4.41 -2.22 8.28
C GLN A 399 5.47 -2.63 9.30
N SER A 400 5.86 -1.67 10.12
CA SER A 400 6.93 -1.86 11.11
C SER A 400 6.61 -2.94 12.16
N GLN A 401 5.37 -3.03 12.63
CA GLN A 401 4.98 -4.06 13.63
C GLN A 401 5.04 -5.47 13.04
N GLY A 402 4.59 -5.67 11.80
CA GLY A 402 4.70 -6.97 11.12
C GLY A 402 6.15 -7.37 10.87
N LEU A 403 7.00 -6.41 10.48
CA LEU A 403 8.44 -6.64 10.33
C LEU A 403 9.10 -6.99 11.68
N ARG A 404 8.76 -6.26 12.75
CA ARG A 404 9.19 -6.52 14.12
C ARG A 404 8.95 -7.98 14.53
N ALA A 405 7.73 -8.46 14.32
CA ALA A 405 7.33 -9.82 14.65
C ALA A 405 8.12 -10.88 13.84
N ARG A 406 8.37 -10.61 12.55
CA ARG A 406 9.12 -11.52 11.68
C ARG A 406 10.59 -11.59 12.01
N ILE A 407 11.20 -10.45 12.35
CA ILE A 407 12.59 -10.41 12.82
C ILE A 407 12.72 -11.17 14.13
N ALA A 408 11.80 -10.97 15.07
CA ALA A 408 11.77 -11.71 16.33
C ALA A 408 11.68 -13.22 16.08
N TYR A 409 10.79 -13.66 15.20
CA TYR A 409 10.67 -15.06 14.82
C TYR A 409 11.96 -15.62 14.20
N MET A 410 12.57 -14.89 13.26
CA MET A 410 13.82 -15.27 12.60
C MET A 410 14.99 -15.39 13.58
N LEU A 411 15.06 -14.49 14.57
CA LEU A 411 16.11 -14.48 15.59
C LEU A 411 15.85 -15.46 16.75
N GLY A 412 14.64 -16.05 16.84
CA GLY A 412 14.22 -16.89 17.97
C GLY A 412 14.02 -16.10 19.27
N THR A 413 13.69 -14.82 19.18
CA THR A 413 13.44 -13.91 20.30
C THR A 413 11.97 -13.45 20.35
N THR A 414 11.63 -12.50 21.23
CA THR A 414 10.28 -11.95 21.33
C THR A 414 10.17 -10.60 20.61
N PRO A 415 8.98 -10.21 20.16
CA PRO A 415 8.79 -8.89 19.53
C PRO A 415 9.21 -7.72 20.41
N GLU A 416 9.11 -7.85 21.74
CA GLU A 416 9.51 -6.81 22.70
C GLU A 416 11.02 -6.54 22.68
N GLN A 417 11.82 -7.51 22.25
CA GLN A 417 13.27 -7.35 22.10
C GLN A 417 13.67 -6.73 20.75
N VAL A 418 12.70 -6.52 19.86
CA VAL A 418 12.98 -5.95 18.53
C VAL A 418 12.34 -4.56 18.41
N VAL A 419 13.13 -3.59 18.00
CA VAL A 419 12.67 -2.23 17.66
C VAL A 419 12.84 -2.01 16.17
N VAL A 420 11.79 -1.54 15.50
CA VAL A 420 11.82 -1.09 14.11
C VAL A 420 11.63 0.42 14.08
N ARG A 421 12.55 1.13 13.44
CA ARG A 421 12.54 2.57 13.19
C ARG A 421 12.21 2.82 11.75
N TRP A 422 11.08 3.47 11.50
CA TRP A 422 10.68 3.83 10.16
C TRP A 422 11.37 5.11 9.69
N LEU A 423 11.81 5.10 8.44
CA LEU A 423 12.43 6.26 7.79
C LEU A 423 11.90 6.40 6.35
N ASP A 424 11.99 7.61 5.83
CA ASP A 424 11.62 7.91 4.45
C ASP A 424 12.46 7.11 3.42
N HIS A 425 11.84 6.83 2.28
CA HIS A 425 12.42 6.12 1.15
C HIS A 425 11.82 6.58 -0.19
N SER A 426 12.42 6.15 -1.30
CA SER A 426 12.07 6.56 -2.66
C SER A 426 10.83 5.90 -3.25
N GLY A 427 10.07 5.13 -2.50
CA GLY A 427 8.81 4.50 -2.93
C GLY A 427 8.63 3.09 -2.40
N GLN A 428 7.38 2.67 -2.33
CA GLN A 428 6.95 1.38 -1.78
C GLN A 428 6.11 0.59 -2.77
N TYR A 429 5.04 1.18 -3.25
CA TYR A 429 4.05 0.61 -4.19
C TYR A 429 3.45 -0.74 -3.73
N GLY A 430 3.58 -1.10 -2.46
CA GLY A 430 3.10 -2.33 -1.86
C GLY A 430 4.16 -3.36 -1.48
N ARG A 431 5.41 -3.24 -1.96
CA ARG A 431 6.46 -4.27 -1.81
C ARG A 431 6.82 -4.66 -0.37
N THR A 432 6.55 -3.81 0.61
CA THR A 432 6.81 -4.09 2.03
C THR A 432 5.55 -4.00 2.88
N THR A 433 4.36 -4.06 2.27
CA THR A 433 3.08 -3.83 2.96
C THR A 433 2.86 -4.77 4.14
N PHE A 434 3.35 -5.99 4.07
CA PHE A 434 3.21 -6.96 5.16
C PHE A 434 4.52 -7.19 5.93
N GLY A 435 5.42 -6.24 5.88
CA GLY A 435 6.69 -6.26 6.61
C GLY A 435 7.70 -7.26 6.06
N GLY A 436 8.75 -6.77 5.45
CA GLY A 436 9.96 -7.54 5.27
C GLY A 436 10.09 -8.39 4.03
N ASP A 437 10.21 -7.74 2.87
CA ASP A 437 10.91 -8.36 1.75
C ASP A 437 11.91 -7.35 1.17
N GLY A 438 13.14 -7.41 1.67
CA GLY A 438 14.21 -6.52 1.24
C GLY A 438 15.50 -6.71 2.03
N ALA A 439 16.25 -5.65 2.20
CA ALA A 439 17.55 -5.66 2.84
C ALA A 439 17.51 -5.92 4.35
N GLU A 440 16.33 -5.88 4.97
CA GLU A 440 16.16 -5.99 6.43
C GLU A 440 16.66 -7.34 6.96
N SER A 441 16.25 -8.45 6.33
CA SER A 441 16.70 -9.78 6.76
C SER A 441 18.20 -9.99 6.55
N ASP A 442 18.74 -9.47 5.45
CA ASP A 442 20.19 -9.50 5.21
C ASP A 442 20.96 -8.74 6.30
N ALA A 443 20.54 -7.50 6.61
CA ALA A 443 21.16 -6.65 7.60
C ALA A 443 21.12 -7.27 9.01
N VAL A 444 19.96 -7.83 9.40
CA VAL A 444 19.77 -8.48 10.69
C VAL A 444 20.68 -9.70 10.84
N ILE A 445 20.74 -10.58 9.82
CA ILE A 445 21.57 -11.77 9.85
C ILE A 445 23.06 -11.41 9.90
N LEU A 446 23.48 -10.44 9.07
CA LEU A 446 24.88 -10.01 9.06
C LEU A 446 25.26 -9.31 10.36
N SER A 447 24.39 -8.48 10.94
CA SER A 447 24.64 -7.87 12.25
C SER A 447 24.75 -8.91 13.36
N GLN A 448 23.88 -9.93 13.37
CA GLN A 448 23.98 -11.05 14.32
C GLN A 448 25.31 -11.79 14.21
N LEU A 449 25.78 -12.05 12.98
CA LEU A 449 27.01 -12.79 12.73
C LEU A 449 28.30 -11.99 13.06
N THR A 450 28.26 -10.68 12.80
CA THR A 450 29.42 -9.79 13.02
C THR A 450 29.45 -9.13 14.41
N GLN A 451 28.34 -9.19 15.16
CA GLN A 451 28.14 -8.49 16.44
C GLN A 451 28.44 -6.98 16.35
N LYS A 452 28.09 -6.39 15.21
CA LYS A 452 28.22 -4.96 14.91
C LYS A 452 26.98 -4.47 14.17
N PRO A 453 26.65 -3.17 14.22
CA PRO A 453 25.66 -2.61 13.33
C PRO A 453 26.07 -2.83 11.87
N VAL A 454 25.12 -3.22 11.01
CA VAL A 454 25.38 -3.47 9.58
C VAL A 454 24.37 -2.73 8.73
N ARG A 455 24.85 -1.96 7.74
CA ARG A 455 24.05 -1.41 6.65
C ARG A 455 24.16 -2.30 5.42
N VAL A 456 23.02 -2.81 4.96
CA VAL A 456 22.89 -3.46 3.66
C VAL A 456 22.17 -2.54 2.71
N GLN A 457 22.77 -2.29 1.57
CA GLN A 457 22.15 -1.57 0.47
C GLN A 457 22.25 -2.42 -0.79
N TRP A 458 21.10 -2.75 -1.37
CA TRP A 458 21.06 -3.48 -2.62
C TRP A 458 21.45 -2.59 -3.79
N THR A 459 21.95 -3.18 -4.85
CA THR A 459 22.08 -2.51 -6.15
C THR A 459 20.73 -2.54 -6.89
N LEU A 460 20.57 -1.72 -7.92
CA LEU A 460 19.39 -1.80 -8.79
C LEU A 460 19.21 -3.20 -9.39
N GLU A 461 20.31 -3.82 -9.81
CA GLU A 461 20.28 -5.17 -10.36
C GLU A 461 19.82 -6.22 -9.34
N GLU A 462 20.27 -6.12 -8.09
CA GLU A 462 19.82 -6.99 -7.00
C GLU A 462 18.32 -6.79 -6.72
N ASP A 463 17.86 -5.55 -6.63
CA ASP A 463 16.45 -5.24 -6.42
C ASP A 463 15.62 -5.83 -7.56
N MET A 464 16.01 -5.61 -8.81
CA MET A 464 15.29 -6.12 -9.96
C MET A 464 15.35 -7.64 -10.14
N LYS A 465 16.33 -8.32 -9.57
CA LYS A 465 16.43 -9.78 -9.62
C LYS A 465 15.75 -10.47 -8.45
N TRP A 466 15.88 -9.91 -7.25
CA TRP A 466 15.66 -10.63 -6.00
C TRP A 466 14.50 -10.10 -5.15
N SER A 467 14.00 -8.87 -5.40
CA SER A 467 12.80 -8.41 -4.72
C SER A 467 11.58 -9.19 -5.19
N SER A 468 10.55 -9.24 -4.39
CA SER A 468 9.26 -9.81 -4.74
C SER A 468 8.59 -9.06 -5.90
N VAL A 469 7.71 -9.74 -6.60
CA VAL A 469 7.02 -9.26 -7.81
C VAL A 469 5.51 -9.32 -7.62
N SER A 470 4.75 -8.45 -8.28
CA SER A 470 3.32 -8.68 -8.43
C SER A 470 3.11 -9.82 -9.42
N PRO A 471 2.41 -10.90 -9.02
CA PRO A 471 2.31 -12.11 -9.84
C PRO A 471 1.61 -11.89 -11.17
N ALA A 472 1.94 -12.74 -12.14
CA ALA A 472 1.19 -12.89 -13.36
C ALA A 472 -0.23 -13.39 -13.07
N TRP A 473 -1.15 -13.09 -13.97
CA TRP A 473 -2.57 -13.38 -13.78
C TRP A 473 -3.22 -13.86 -15.08
N VAL A 474 -4.04 -14.88 -14.98
CA VAL A 474 -4.92 -15.34 -16.07
C VAL A 474 -6.35 -15.29 -15.56
N SER A 475 -7.24 -14.71 -16.35
CA SER A 475 -8.67 -14.61 -16.01
C SER A 475 -9.51 -15.17 -17.15
N ASP A 476 -10.23 -16.25 -16.90
CA ASP A 476 -11.20 -16.82 -17.83
C ASP A 476 -12.59 -16.33 -17.46
N ILE A 477 -13.29 -15.71 -18.41
CA ILE A 477 -14.61 -15.14 -18.14
C ILE A 477 -15.63 -15.64 -19.15
N GLN A 478 -16.77 -16.08 -18.63
CA GLN A 478 -17.96 -16.38 -19.40
C GLN A 478 -19.07 -15.38 -19.04
N ALA A 479 -19.74 -14.86 -20.04
CA ALA A 479 -20.82 -13.89 -19.87
C ALA A 479 -22.01 -14.20 -20.75
N GLY A 480 -23.21 -13.87 -20.29
CA GLY A 480 -24.45 -14.05 -21.01
C GLY A 480 -25.23 -12.75 -21.14
N LEU A 481 -25.63 -12.40 -22.37
CA LEU A 481 -26.54 -11.29 -22.65
C LEU A 481 -27.94 -11.84 -23.00
N ASP A 482 -28.95 -11.09 -22.58
CA ASP A 482 -30.35 -11.33 -22.98
C ASP A 482 -30.62 -10.83 -24.42
N PRO A 483 -31.82 -11.08 -24.98
CA PRO A 483 -32.17 -10.60 -26.33
C PRO A 483 -32.14 -9.08 -26.50
N SER A 484 -32.26 -8.32 -25.41
CA SER A 484 -32.20 -6.84 -25.43
C SER A 484 -30.78 -6.30 -25.32
N GLY A 485 -29.77 -7.19 -25.14
CA GLY A 485 -28.37 -6.84 -25.03
C GLY A 485 -27.91 -6.52 -23.61
N HIS A 486 -28.73 -6.77 -22.58
CA HIS A 486 -28.29 -6.60 -21.20
C HIS A 486 -27.47 -7.81 -20.73
N LEU A 487 -26.41 -7.52 -19.98
CA LEU A 487 -25.57 -8.55 -19.35
C LEU A 487 -26.32 -9.09 -18.12
N THR A 488 -26.63 -10.39 -18.13
CA THR A 488 -27.47 -11.06 -17.12
C THR A 488 -26.73 -12.08 -16.28
N ALA A 489 -25.61 -12.59 -16.81
CA ALA A 489 -24.80 -13.62 -16.14
C ALA A 489 -23.32 -13.40 -16.38
N LEU A 490 -22.52 -13.70 -15.34
CA LEU A 490 -21.07 -13.62 -15.36
C LEU A 490 -20.44 -14.70 -14.49
N HIS A 491 -19.50 -15.47 -15.06
CA HIS A 491 -18.60 -16.37 -14.35
C HIS A 491 -17.15 -15.98 -14.65
N SER A 492 -16.43 -15.56 -13.62
CA SER A 492 -15.03 -15.18 -13.71
C SER A 492 -14.17 -16.16 -12.91
N VAL A 493 -13.13 -16.69 -13.55
CA VAL A 493 -12.19 -17.61 -12.93
C VAL A 493 -10.81 -17.00 -13.00
N PHE A 494 -10.20 -16.81 -11.85
CA PHE A 494 -8.91 -16.13 -11.69
C PHE A 494 -7.83 -17.13 -11.30
N TYR A 495 -6.73 -17.15 -12.02
CA TYR A 495 -5.57 -18.00 -11.77
C TYR A 495 -4.32 -17.15 -11.57
N SER A 496 -3.61 -17.38 -10.48
CA SER A 496 -2.35 -16.69 -10.21
C SER A 496 -1.36 -17.56 -9.43
N PRO A 497 -0.05 -17.30 -9.54
CA PRO A 497 0.87 -17.70 -8.49
C PRO A 497 0.52 -17.02 -7.17
N HIS A 498 1.10 -17.50 -6.07
CA HIS A 498 0.84 -16.95 -4.75
C HIS A 498 1.07 -15.43 -4.73
N MET A 499 0.05 -14.69 -4.36
CA MET A 499 0.08 -13.22 -4.38
C MET A 499 0.93 -12.62 -3.26
N PHE A 500 1.22 -13.39 -2.23
CA PHE A 500 1.91 -12.90 -1.06
C PHE A 500 2.79 -14.00 -0.45
N ASP A 501 4.10 -13.93 -0.71
CA ASP A 501 5.10 -14.76 -0.05
C ASP A 501 5.80 -13.95 1.05
N PRO A 502 5.49 -14.21 2.32
CA PRO A 502 6.02 -13.41 3.43
C PRO A 502 7.46 -13.76 3.79
N ARG A 503 8.08 -14.74 3.14
CA ARG A 503 9.40 -15.22 3.51
C ARG A 503 10.51 -14.27 3.07
N PRO A 504 11.33 -13.74 4.02
CA PRO A 504 12.42 -12.83 3.68
C PRO A 504 13.54 -13.56 2.94
N ILE A 505 14.09 -12.95 1.88
CA ILE A 505 15.14 -13.56 1.05
C ILE A 505 16.39 -13.92 1.85
N GLY A 506 16.83 -13.06 2.77
CA GLY A 506 17.98 -13.33 3.61
C GLY A 506 17.77 -14.55 4.50
N ALA A 507 16.59 -14.69 5.10
CA ALA A 507 16.23 -15.84 5.92
C ALA A 507 16.23 -17.13 5.11
N LEU A 508 15.61 -17.12 3.92
CA LEU A 508 15.57 -18.26 3.00
C LEU A 508 17.00 -18.72 2.63
N LEU A 509 17.84 -17.81 2.17
CA LEU A 509 19.20 -18.13 1.74
C LEU A 509 20.07 -18.58 2.92
N ALA A 510 19.88 -18.04 4.11
CA ALA A 510 20.63 -18.40 5.31
C ALA A 510 20.10 -19.68 6.00
N GLY A 511 18.95 -20.22 5.58
CA GLY A 511 18.28 -21.32 6.27
C GLY A 511 17.80 -20.94 7.68
N MET A 512 17.42 -19.66 7.87
CA MET A 512 16.84 -19.16 9.12
C MET A 512 15.35 -19.51 9.21
N PRO A 513 14.78 -19.57 10.43
CA PRO A 513 13.35 -19.80 10.59
C PRO A 513 12.50 -18.76 9.83
N CYS A 514 11.60 -19.24 8.97
CA CYS A 514 10.55 -18.47 8.34
C CYS A 514 9.35 -19.39 8.11
N SER A 515 8.15 -18.85 7.98
CA SER A 515 6.95 -19.68 7.78
C SER A 515 6.94 -20.33 6.40
N ALA A 516 6.16 -21.40 6.28
CA ALA A 516 5.76 -21.89 4.95
C ALA A 516 4.92 -20.82 4.23
N SER A 517 5.08 -20.77 2.91
CA SER A 517 4.19 -19.98 2.05
C SER A 517 3.06 -20.90 1.62
N GLU A 518 1.83 -20.60 2.05
CA GLU A 518 0.63 -21.33 1.63
C GLU A 518 -0.01 -20.55 0.49
N PRO A 519 0.00 -21.11 -0.75
CA PRO A 519 -0.59 -20.42 -1.87
C PRO A 519 -2.11 -20.34 -1.73
N GLY A 520 -2.67 -19.17 -1.97
CA GLY A 520 -4.10 -18.93 -1.98
C GLY A 520 -4.48 -17.97 -3.10
N GLY A 521 -5.58 -18.25 -3.78
CA GLY A 521 -6.24 -17.29 -4.67
C GLY A 521 -7.09 -16.33 -3.86
N TRP A 522 -7.33 -15.16 -4.39
CA TRP A 522 -8.08 -14.10 -3.72
C TRP A 522 -9.04 -13.41 -4.68
N VAL A 523 -10.33 -13.30 -4.32
CA VAL A 523 -11.32 -12.48 -5.01
C VAL A 523 -11.31 -11.09 -4.38
N ALA A 524 -10.70 -10.13 -5.07
CA ALA A 524 -10.51 -8.76 -4.56
C ALA A 524 -11.51 -7.76 -5.15
N THR A 525 -12.46 -8.21 -5.97
CA THR A 525 -13.42 -7.33 -6.65
C THR A 525 -14.39 -6.67 -5.67
N GLU A 526 -14.65 -5.38 -5.88
CA GLU A 526 -15.79 -4.68 -5.31
C GLU A 526 -16.74 -4.33 -6.46
N TRP A 527 -17.83 -5.07 -6.55
CA TRP A 527 -18.73 -5.01 -7.70
C TRP A 527 -19.58 -3.74 -7.71
N VAL A 528 -19.78 -3.16 -8.90
CA VAL A 528 -20.49 -1.89 -9.09
C VAL A 528 -21.70 -1.99 -10.01
N TYR A 529 -21.89 -3.14 -10.69
CA TYR A 529 -23.01 -3.37 -11.62
C TYR A 529 -24.08 -4.23 -10.96
N ASP A 530 -24.83 -3.65 -10.06
CA ASP A 530 -25.82 -4.30 -9.19
C ASP A 530 -26.99 -4.93 -9.94
N LYS A 531 -27.24 -4.54 -11.20
CA LYS A 531 -28.26 -5.17 -12.05
C LYS A 531 -27.82 -6.52 -12.65
N ILE A 532 -26.52 -6.85 -12.60
CA ILE A 532 -26.04 -8.17 -13.04
C ILE A 532 -26.14 -9.13 -11.84
N GLN A 533 -27.24 -9.84 -11.74
CA GLN A 533 -27.57 -10.61 -10.55
C GLN A 533 -26.90 -12.00 -10.49
N ASN A 534 -26.74 -12.64 -11.67
CA ASN A 534 -26.16 -13.99 -11.73
C ASN A 534 -24.64 -13.89 -11.92
N ARG A 535 -23.93 -13.91 -10.79
CA ARG A 535 -22.48 -13.72 -10.78
C ARG A 535 -21.79 -14.79 -9.92
N LEU A 536 -20.70 -15.33 -10.47
CA LEU A 536 -19.79 -16.23 -9.79
C LEU A 536 -18.35 -15.80 -10.07
N GLU A 537 -17.54 -15.75 -9.03
CA GLU A 537 -16.12 -15.44 -9.09
C GLU A 537 -15.35 -16.50 -8.32
N ASP A 538 -14.44 -17.19 -8.98
CA ASP A 538 -13.59 -18.22 -8.40
C ASP A 538 -12.11 -17.81 -8.53
N ALA A 539 -11.35 -17.93 -7.44
CA ALA A 539 -9.93 -17.62 -7.42
C ALA A 539 -9.08 -18.82 -7.03
N TYR A 540 -8.06 -19.10 -7.83
CA TYR A 540 -7.12 -20.20 -7.64
C TYR A 540 -5.71 -19.67 -7.44
N GLY A 541 -5.00 -20.16 -6.43
CA GLY A 541 -3.63 -19.82 -6.12
C GLY A 541 -2.71 -21.03 -6.20
N MET A 542 -1.60 -20.92 -6.94
CA MET A 542 -0.54 -21.93 -6.98
C MET A 542 0.74 -21.43 -6.28
N PRO A 543 1.66 -22.33 -5.89
CA PRO A 543 2.98 -21.91 -5.41
C PRO A 543 3.69 -20.99 -6.40
N ASN A 544 4.58 -20.14 -5.91
CA ASN A 544 5.42 -19.32 -6.78
C ASN A 544 6.25 -20.19 -7.73
N LEU A 545 6.52 -19.68 -8.92
CA LEU A 545 7.41 -20.38 -9.85
C LEU A 545 8.80 -20.53 -9.22
N GLY A 546 9.29 -21.77 -9.09
CA GLY A 546 10.53 -22.08 -8.40
C GLY A 546 10.43 -22.03 -6.86
N ALA A 547 9.24 -22.15 -6.27
CA ALA A 547 9.02 -22.09 -4.83
C ALA A 547 9.78 -23.14 -4.01
N GLU A 548 10.14 -24.27 -4.64
CA GLU A 548 10.89 -25.39 -4.07
C GLU A 548 12.39 -25.06 -3.85
N THR A 549 12.88 -23.97 -4.45
CA THR A 549 14.28 -23.57 -4.36
C THR A 549 14.61 -22.86 -3.04
N ALA A 550 15.89 -22.82 -2.68
CA ALA A 550 16.37 -22.14 -1.48
C ALA A 550 16.10 -20.64 -1.47
N SER A 551 15.82 -20.00 -2.60
CA SER A 551 15.43 -18.59 -2.68
C SER A 551 13.92 -18.38 -2.67
N GLY A 552 13.10 -19.43 -2.76
CA GLY A 552 11.66 -19.35 -2.90
C GLY A 552 11.18 -18.93 -4.30
N GLY A 553 12.06 -18.91 -5.30
CA GLY A 553 11.73 -18.61 -6.68
C GLY A 553 11.31 -17.15 -6.94
N LEU A 554 10.34 -16.97 -7.84
CA LEU A 554 9.71 -15.68 -8.11
C LEU A 554 8.66 -15.38 -7.04
N ARG A 555 9.09 -14.91 -5.88
CA ARG A 555 8.23 -14.64 -4.72
C ARG A 555 7.22 -13.54 -5.04
N GLY A 556 5.93 -13.87 -4.84
CA GLY A 556 4.85 -12.93 -5.04
C GLY A 556 4.75 -11.90 -3.92
N ASN A 557 4.38 -10.66 -4.25
CA ASN A 557 3.91 -9.68 -3.29
C ASN A 557 2.87 -8.76 -3.93
N ILE A 558 2.01 -8.22 -3.09
CA ILE A 558 0.98 -7.29 -3.54
C ILE A 558 1.61 -5.99 -4.06
N MET A 559 0.98 -5.41 -5.07
CA MET A 559 1.29 -4.11 -5.61
C MET A 559 0.03 -3.24 -5.58
N ARG A 560 0.18 -1.92 -5.55
CA ARG A 560 -0.89 -0.90 -5.52
C ARG A 560 -2.18 -1.39 -6.18
N THR A 561 -3.33 -1.35 -5.49
CA THR A 561 -4.62 -1.98 -5.83
C THR A 561 -4.54 -3.52 -5.90
N PRO A 562 -4.14 -4.19 -4.80
CA PRO A 562 -3.84 -5.61 -4.82
C PRO A 562 -5.00 -6.48 -5.29
N GLY A 563 -4.74 -7.45 -6.16
CA GLY A 563 -5.71 -8.37 -6.73
C GLY A 563 -6.74 -7.70 -7.64
N GLN A 564 -7.36 -6.64 -7.15
CA GLN A 564 -8.41 -5.94 -7.91
C GLN A 564 -7.88 -5.29 -9.19
N ARG A 565 -6.63 -4.81 -9.22
CA ARG A 565 -5.99 -4.28 -10.43
C ARG A 565 -6.03 -5.31 -11.57
N GLN A 566 -5.67 -6.55 -11.27
CA GLN A 566 -5.65 -7.63 -12.25
C GLN A 566 -7.06 -8.07 -12.63
N GLN A 567 -7.92 -8.25 -11.66
CA GLN A 567 -9.31 -8.69 -11.89
C GLN A 567 -10.12 -7.62 -12.62
N ASN A 568 -9.92 -6.35 -12.30
CA ASN A 568 -10.61 -5.25 -12.98
C ASN A 568 -10.22 -5.13 -14.46
N PHE A 569 -8.97 -5.45 -14.82
CA PHE A 569 -8.56 -5.50 -16.22
C PHE A 569 -9.43 -6.47 -17.04
N ALA A 570 -9.64 -7.67 -16.51
CA ALA A 570 -10.45 -8.69 -17.17
C ALA A 570 -11.95 -8.37 -17.14
N LEU A 571 -12.47 -7.97 -15.98
CA LEU A 571 -13.89 -7.66 -15.81
C LEU A 571 -14.34 -6.47 -16.66
N GLU A 572 -13.60 -5.39 -16.63
CA GLU A 572 -13.90 -4.20 -17.42
C GLU A 572 -13.62 -4.37 -18.91
N GLY A 573 -12.62 -5.21 -19.25
CA GLY A 573 -12.41 -5.69 -20.61
C GLY A 573 -13.66 -6.39 -21.14
N LEU A 574 -14.18 -7.36 -20.37
CA LEU A 574 -15.44 -8.02 -20.72
C LEU A 574 -16.64 -7.06 -20.83
N ILE A 575 -16.78 -6.10 -19.91
CA ILE A 575 -17.87 -5.10 -19.98
C ILE A 575 -17.80 -4.32 -21.30
N ASN A 576 -16.60 -3.97 -21.77
CA ASN A 576 -16.42 -3.32 -23.07
C ASN A 576 -16.78 -4.26 -24.23
N GLU A 577 -16.42 -5.53 -24.16
CA GLU A 577 -16.83 -6.51 -25.18
C GLU A 577 -18.33 -6.77 -25.20
N ALA A 578 -18.97 -6.83 -24.03
CA ALA A 578 -20.41 -6.97 -23.91
C ALA A 578 -21.14 -5.73 -24.49
N ALA A 579 -20.64 -4.52 -24.23
CA ALA A 579 -21.16 -3.31 -24.83
C ALA A 579 -21.06 -3.33 -26.37
N ALA A 580 -19.90 -3.73 -26.90
CA ALA A 580 -19.70 -3.89 -28.34
C ALA A 580 -20.62 -4.99 -28.92
N ALA A 581 -20.78 -6.11 -28.25
CA ALA A 581 -21.67 -7.19 -28.64
C ALA A 581 -23.15 -6.79 -28.65
N ALA A 582 -23.54 -5.86 -27.78
CA ALA A 582 -24.88 -5.25 -27.74
C ALA A 582 -25.02 -4.04 -28.69
N ASN A 583 -23.97 -3.67 -29.44
CA ASN A 583 -23.89 -2.44 -30.24
C ASN A 583 -24.26 -1.18 -29.43
N ALA A 584 -23.89 -1.16 -28.15
CA ALA A 584 -24.17 -0.08 -27.21
C ALA A 584 -22.97 0.86 -27.03
N ASP A 585 -23.27 2.11 -26.67
CA ASP A 585 -22.23 3.03 -26.20
C ASP A 585 -21.64 2.52 -24.87
N PRO A 586 -20.30 2.42 -24.71
CA PRO A 586 -19.69 1.82 -23.52
C PRO A 586 -19.99 2.55 -22.20
N VAL A 587 -20.19 3.87 -22.22
CA VAL A 587 -20.59 4.65 -21.02
C VAL A 587 -22.05 4.36 -20.70
N GLN A 588 -22.93 4.41 -21.70
CA GLN A 588 -24.36 4.14 -21.52
C GLN A 588 -24.58 2.70 -21.03
N PHE A 589 -23.85 1.72 -21.58
CA PHE A 589 -23.94 0.34 -21.17
C PHE A 589 -23.68 0.17 -19.66
N ARG A 590 -22.67 0.87 -19.12
CA ARG A 590 -22.39 0.87 -17.67
C ARG A 590 -23.53 1.52 -16.88
N LEU A 591 -24.08 2.63 -17.34
CA LEU A 591 -25.22 3.31 -16.71
C LEU A 591 -26.48 2.42 -16.67
N ASP A 592 -26.70 1.62 -17.71
CA ASP A 592 -27.85 0.71 -17.81
C ASP A 592 -27.74 -0.48 -16.84
N HIS A 593 -26.52 -0.82 -16.39
CA HIS A 593 -26.24 -1.97 -15.53
C HIS A 593 -26.04 -1.64 -14.04
N THR A 594 -26.22 -0.39 -13.63
CA THR A 594 -26.09 0.02 -12.21
C THR A 594 -27.24 0.90 -11.75
N THR A 595 -27.53 0.84 -10.43
CA THR A 595 -28.39 1.80 -9.73
C THR A 595 -27.58 2.67 -8.75
N ASP A 596 -26.27 2.41 -8.59
CA ASP A 596 -25.41 3.12 -7.66
C ASP A 596 -25.22 4.58 -8.11
N GLU A 597 -25.86 5.50 -7.39
CA GLU A 597 -25.83 6.93 -7.71
C GLU A 597 -24.42 7.53 -7.66
N ARG A 598 -23.54 7.02 -6.80
CA ARG A 598 -22.17 7.50 -6.71
C ARG A 598 -21.39 7.16 -7.96
N LEU A 599 -21.52 5.91 -8.45
CA LEU A 599 -20.93 5.52 -9.73
C LEU A 599 -21.53 6.30 -10.89
N ILE A 600 -22.86 6.41 -10.95
CA ILE A 600 -23.58 7.15 -12.02
C ILE A 600 -23.08 8.58 -12.10
N ASN A 601 -22.93 9.27 -10.96
CA ASN A 601 -22.54 10.66 -10.92
C ASN A 601 -21.09 10.86 -11.38
N ILE A 602 -20.13 10.05 -10.87
CA ILE A 602 -18.73 10.20 -11.27
C ILE A 602 -18.51 9.75 -12.72
N LEU A 603 -19.21 8.73 -13.20
CA LEU A 603 -19.15 8.28 -14.59
C LEU A 603 -19.63 9.37 -15.56
N LYS A 604 -20.79 10.00 -15.27
CA LYS A 604 -21.32 11.11 -16.06
C LYS A 604 -20.40 12.33 -16.04
N ALA A 605 -19.90 12.71 -14.86
CA ALA A 605 -19.00 13.86 -14.73
C ALA A 605 -17.68 13.65 -15.49
N THR A 606 -17.11 12.43 -15.41
CA THR A 606 -15.87 12.10 -16.12
C THR A 606 -16.08 12.04 -17.63
N ALA A 607 -17.19 11.45 -18.09
CA ALA A 607 -17.55 11.40 -19.51
C ALA A 607 -17.77 12.81 -20.08
N GLN A 608 -18.48 13.68 -19.36
CA GLN A 608 -18.67 15.08 -19.74
C GLN A 608 -17.32 15.82 -19.83
N ALA A 609 -16.45 15.63 -18.84
CA ALA A 609 -15.14 16.27 -18.81
C ALA A 609 -14.25 15.79 -19.95
N ALA A 610 -14.33 14.51 -20.34
CA ALA A 610 -13.63 13.96 -21.49
C ALA A 610 -14.20 14.41 -22.84
N GLY A 611 -15.39 15.03 -22.88
CA GLY A 611 -16.09 15.33 -24.13
C GLY A 611 -16.59 14.04 -24.81
N TRP A 612 -17.10 13.08 -24.02
CA TRP A 612 -17.53 11.79 -24.54
C TRP A 612 -18.77 11.95 -25.46
N GLU A 613 -18.62 11.56 -26.70
CA GLU A 613 -19.72 11.49 -27.66
C GLU A 613 -20.34 10.10 -27.66
N ARG A 614 -21.63 10.00 -27.58
CA ARG A 614 -22.37 8.73 -27.51
C ARG A 614 -22.33 7.97 -28.83
N ARG A 615 -21.66 6.84 -28.88
CA ARG A 615 -21.63 5.87 -29.99
C ARG A 615 -21.08 4.51 -29.52
N SER A 616 -21.40 3.46 -30.27
CA SER A 616 -20.77 2.14 -30.09
C SER A 616 -19.30 2.13 -30.53
N SER A 617 -18.56 1.13 -30.08
CA SER A 617 -17.21 0.78 -30.53
C SER A 617 -17.27 -0.52 -31.33
N PRO A 618 -16.39 -0.73 -32.35
CA PRO A 618 -15.28 0.13 -32.74
C PRO A 618 -15.71 1.43 -33.40
N GLY A 619 -14.81 2.42 -33.41
CA GLY A 619 -15.03 3.71 -34.03
C GLY A 619 -15.18 3.62 -35.56
N PRO A 620 -15.82 4.61 -36.21
CA PRO A 620 -16.09 4.59 -37.66
C PRO A 620 -14.83 4.61 -38.53
N GLN A 621 -13.69 5.02 -37.95
CA GLN A 621 -12.39 5.06 -38.65
C GLN A 621 -11.47 3.90 -38.27
N ALA A 622 -11.97 2.90 -37.53
CA ALA A 622 -11.19 1.77 -37.10
C ALA A 622 -10.53 1.02 -38.27
N ARG A 623 -9.23 0.73 -38.13
CA ARG A 623 -8.49 -0.02 -39.15
C ARG A 623 -7.27 -0.71 -38.54
N LYS A 624 -6.89 -1.84 -39.18
CA LYS A 624 -5.80 -2.71 -38.76
C LYS A 624 -4.46 -2.41 -39.43
N THR A 625 -4.44 -1.65 -40.50
CA THR A 625 -3.25 -1.40 -41.32
C THR A 625 -3.09 0.06 -41.67
N GLY A 626 -1.89 0.46 -42.06
CA GLY A 626 -1.56 1.79 -42.54
C GLY A 626 -0.65 2.57 -41.58
N ARG A 627 0.05 3.55 -42.14
CA ARG A 627 0.98 4.42 -41.40
C ARG A 627 0.32 5.66 -40.79
N THR A 628 -0.85 6.02 -41.30
CA THR A 628 -1.61 7.15 -40.74
C THR A 628 -2.18 6.76 -39.38
N PRO A 629 -1.95 7.56 -38.33
CA PRO A 629 -2.49 7.27 -37.00
C PRO A 629 -4.03 7.16 -37.00
N VAL A 630 -4.57 6.30 -36.14
CA VAL A 630 -6.02 6.13 -35.90
C VAL A 630 -6.29 6.46 -34.45
N ASN A 631 -7.30 7.25 -34.21
CA ASN A 631 -7.73 7.63 -32.86
C ASN A 631 -8.73 6.61 -32.31
N GLY A 632 -8.63 6.37 -31.01
CA GLY A 632 -9.60 5.58 -30.28
C GLY A 632 -9.79 6.11 -28.86
N ARG A 633 -10.92 5.77 -28.29
CA ARG A 633 -11.27 6.13 -26.91
C ARG A 633 -11.84 4.93 -26.17
N GLY A 634 -11.58 4.83 -24.88
CA GLY A 634 -12.05 3.73 -24.05
C GLY A 634 -12.36 4.17 -22.63
N VAL A 635 -13.27 3.46 -21.99
CA VAL A 635 -13.73 3.77 -20.63
C VAL A 635 -13.62 2.55 -19.74
N CYS A 636 -13.33 2.80 -18.46
CA CYS A 636 -13.34 1.83 -17.38
C CYS A 636 -13.93 2.47 -16.13
N ALA A 637 -14.60 1.67 -15.29
CA ALA A 637 -15.09 2.07 -14.00
C ALA A 637 -14.79 1.01 -12.94
N MET A 638 -14.66 1.41 -11.67
CA MET A 638 -14.51 0.48 -10.55
C MET A 638 -14.86 1.15 -9.21
N ARG A 639 -15.04 0.31 -8.20
CA ARG A 639 -15.09 0.71 -6.80
C ARG A 639 -13.95 0.03 -6.04
N ARG A 640 -13.36 0.72 -5.07
CA ARG A 640 -12.39 0.16 -4.12
C ARG A 640 -12.44 0.91 -2.80
N GLU A 641 -12.59 0.16 -1.70
CA GLU A 641 -12.57 0.71 -0.34
C GLU A 641 -13.49 1.93 -0.19
N ASN A 642 -14.73 1.78 -0.66
CA ASN A 642 -15.74 2.83 -0.64
C ASN A 642 -15.43 4.09 -1.48
N ALA A 643 -14.45 4.02 -2.40
CA ALA A 643 -14.16 5.05 -3.39
C ALA A 643 -14.52 4.57 -4.80
N TYR A 644 -15.01 5.47 -5.66
CA TYR A 644 -15.39 5.18 -7.04
C TYR A 644 -14.43 5.83 -8.01
N TRP A 645 -14.06 5.11 -9.05
CA TRP A 645 -13.04 5.49 -10.01
C TRP A 645 -13.54 5.29 -11.44
N VAL A 646 -13.23 6.24 -12.30
CA VAL A 646 -13.53 6.17 -13.74
C VAL A 646 -12.32 6.63 -14.52
N GLY A 647 -11.86 5.81 -15.48
CA GLY A 647 -10.79 6.16 -16.41
C GLY A 647 -11.31 6.28 -17.83
N ILE A 648 -10.99 7.35 -18.54
CA ILE A 648 -11.24 7.50 -19.98
C ILE A 648 -9.91 7.79 -20.66
N ALA A 649 -9.50 6.86 -21.54
CA ALA A 649 -8.30 6.97 -22.35
C ALA A 649 -8.65 7.47 -23.76
N GLU A 650 -7.88 8.42 -24.27
CA GLU A 650 -7.85 8.84 -25.67
C GLU A 650 -6.47 8.53 -26.22
N ILE A 651 -6.42 7.68 -27.23
CA ILE A 651 -5.17 7.18 -27.78
C ILE A 651 -5.09 7.40 -29.29
N THR A 652 -3.87 7.37 -29.78
CA THR A 652 -3.54 7.29 -31.19
C THR A 652 -2.76 6.02 -31.43
N VAL A 653 -3.14 5.22 -32.40
CA VAL A 653 -2.46 3.98 -32.82
C VAL A 653 -1.91 4.18 -34.23
N VAL A 654 -0.65 3.78 -34.44
CA VAL A 654 -0.06 3.65 -35.78
C VAL A 654 -0.02 2.16 -36.14
N PRO A 655 -0.99 1.64 -36.92
CA PRO A 655 -1.18 0.19 -37.09
C PRO A 655 0.09 -0.53 -37.62
N ASP A 656 0.77 0.01 -38.61
CA ASP A 656 1.94 -0.65 -39.24
C ASP A 656 3.14 -0.79 -38.27
N THR A 657 3.24 0.09 -37.29
CA THR A 657 4.35 0.08 -36.31
C THR A 657 3.93 -0.47 -34.93
N GLY A 658 2.62 -0.54 -34.68
CA GLY A 658 2.07 -0.94 -33.37
C GLY A 658 2.29 0.09 -32.26
N VAL A 659 2.79 1.28 -32.58
CA VAL A 659 3.02 2.35 -31.60
C VAL A 659 1.68 2.90 -31.15
N ILE A 660 1.49 2.95 -29.84
CA ILE A 660 0.36 3.59 -29.18
C ILE A 660 0.85 4.81 -28.42
N HIS A 661 0.20 5.93 -28.64
CA HIS A 661 0.38 7.15 -27.86
C HIS A 661 -0.92 7.51 -27.16
N VAL A 662 -0.86 7.66 -25.83
CA VAL A 662 -2.00 8.17 -25.05
C VAL A 662 -1.92 9.69 -25.09
N SER A 663 -2.83 10.33 -25.78
CA SER A 663 -2.85 11.79 -25.91
C SER A 663 -3.44 12.48 -24.68
N ARG A 664 -4.51 11.88 -24.12
CA ARG A 664 -5.16 12.37 -22.92
C ARG A 664 -5.72 11.21 -22.08
N PHE A 665 -5.63 11.36 -20.78
CA PHE A 665 -6.31 10.47 -19.83
C PHE A 665 -7.14 11.29 -18.85
N THR A 666 -8.48 11.10 -18.91
CA THR A 666 -9.41 11.75 -17.97
C THR A 666 -9.69 10.77 -16.84
N ILE A 667 -9.34 11.15 -15.60
CA ILE A 667 -9.54 10.34 -14.41
C ILE A 667 -10.57 10.97 -13.48
N GLY A 668 -11.62 10.21 -13.17
CA GLY A 668 -12.65 10.55 -12.20
C GLY A 668 -12.44 9.83 -10.87
N GLY A 669 -12.62 10.54 -9.75
CA GLY A 669 -12.55 9.97 -8.41
C GLY A 669 -13.59 10.55 -7.46
N GLU A 670 -14.31 9.68 -6.76
CA GLU A 670 -15.29 10.01 -5.73
C GLU A 670 -15.03 9.16 -4.49
N PRO A 671 -14.21 9.63 -3.52
CA PRO A 671 -13.85 8.88 -2.32
C PRO A 671 -14.74 9.23 -1.10
N GLY A 672 -15.93 9.79 -1.28
CA GLY A 672 -16.69 10.43 -0.22
C GLY A 672 -16.13 11.82 0.10
N LYS A 673 -15.92 12.15 1.36
CA LYS A 673 -15.30 13.43 1.75
C LYS A 673 -13.83 13.45 1.29
N ILE A 674 -13.47 14.44 0.49
CA ILE A 674 -12.06 14.68 0.12
C ILE A 674 -11.41 15.52 1.21
N ILE A 675 -10.40 14.96 1.87
CA ILE A 675 -9.70 15.63 2.99
C ILE A 675 -8.74 16.69 2.46
N ASN A 676 -7.97 16.33 1.41
CA ASN A 676 -6.98 17.22 0.79
C ASN A 676 -7.08 17.12 -0.74
N PRO A 677 -7.77 18.07 -1.39
CA PRO A 677 -7.98 18.02 -2.85
C PRO A 677 -6.67 17.99 -3.66
N ARG A 678 -5.65 18.76 -3.24
CA ARG A 678 -4.35 18.78 -3.92
C ARG A 678 -3.67 17.41 -3.86
N GLN A 679 -3.58 16.83 -2.67
CA GLN A 679 -2.91 15.54 -2.49
C GLN A 679 -3.67 14.41 -3.17
N PHE A 680 -5.00 14.42 -3.11
CA PHE A 680 -5.84 13.46 -3.84
C PHE A 680 -5.59 13.53 -5.34
N GLY A 681 -5.52 14.75 -5.91
CA GLY A 681 -5.19 14.94 -7.32
C GLY A 681 -3.79 14.42 -7.70
N LEU A 682 -2.78 14.59 -6.83
CA LEU A 682 -1.44 14.03 -7.02
C LEU A 682 -1.45 12.51 -6.98
N CYS A 683 -2.20 11.89 -6.06
CA CYS A 683 -2.39 10.44 -6.01
C CYS A 683 -3.05 9.91 -7.28
N MET A 684 -4.04 10.62 -7.83
CA MET A 684 -4.68 10.27 -9.10
C MET A 684 -3.68 10.31 -10.26
N LYS A 685 -2.89 11.38 -10.39
CA LYS A 685 -1.85 11.51 -11.44
C LYS A 685 -0.82 10.40 -11.35
N SER A 686 -0.33 10.12 -10.15
CA SER A 686 0.63 9.04 -9.88
C SER A 686 0.04 7.67 -10.25
N GLY A 687 -1.25 7.43 -9.93
CA GLY A 687 -1.94 6.20 -10.33
C GLY A 687 -2.06 6.06 -11.84
N VAL A 688 -2.43 7.13 -12.54
CA VAL A 688 -2.51 7.13 -14.01
C VAL A 688 -1.14 6.84 -14.64
N ALA A 689 -0.05 7.50 -14.17
CA ALA A 689 1.29 7.23 -14.68
C ALA A 689 1.67 5.75 -14.54
N MET A 690 1.43 5.17 -13.36
CA MET A 690 1.72 3.76 -13.07
C MET A 690 0.87 2.82 -13.92
N GLY A 691 -0.45 3.05 -14.00
CA GLY A 691 -1.35 2.19 -14.77
C GLY A 691 -1.14 2.25 -16.28
N LEU A 692 -0.76 3.41 -16.84
CA LEU A 692 -0.38 3.54 -18.24
C LEU A 692 0.96 2.87 -18.53
N SER A 693 1.92 2.97 -17.62
CA SER A 693 3.20 2.27 -17.73
C SER A 693 3.00 0.76 -17.80
N GLU A 694 2.16 0.22 -16.93
CA GLU A 694 1.78 -1.20 -16.93
C GLU A 694 1.02 -1.60 -18.21
N ALA A 695 0.06 -0.78 -18.65
CA ALA A 695 -0.72 -1.07 -19.85
C ALA A 695 0.13 -1.15 -21.13
N LEU A 696 1.24 -0.41 -21.21
CA LEU A 696 2.00 -0.22 -22.44
C LEU A 696 3.39 -0.86 -22.45
N LYS A 697 4.03 -1.09 -21.27
CA LYS A 697 5.47 -1.35 -21.21
C LYS A 697 5.91 -2.41 -20.22
N GLU A 698 5.31 -2.49 -19.01
CA GLU A 698 5.92 -3.19 -17.90
C GLU A 698 5.70 -4.71 -17.96
N GLU A 699 6.80 -5.43 -17.97
CA GLU A 699 6.81 -6.90 -17.87
C GLU A 699 8.13 -7.36 -17.23
N VAL A 700 8.05 -8.21 -16.21
CA VAL A 700 9.21 -8.93 -15.68
C VAL A 700 9.50 -10.07 -16.61
N THR A 701 10.64 -10.02 -17.31
CA THR A 701 11.10 -11.12 -18.14
C THR A 701 12.11 -12.00 -17.40
N PHE A 702 12.06 -13.29 -17.67
CA PHE A 702 12.96 -14.30 -17.11
C PHE A 702 13.15 -15.47 -18.09
N ASP A 703 14.34 -16.06 -18.05
CA ASP A 703 14.64 -17.28 -18.75
C ASP A 703 14.34 -18.52 -17.87
N LYS A 704 14.88 -19.66 -18.18
CA LYS A 704 14.68 -20.89 -17.38
C LYS A 704 15.36 -20.87 -16.02
N SER A 705 16.21 -19.90 -15.72
CA SER A 705 17.08 -19.91 -14.55
C SER A 705 17.02 -18.63 -13.70
N LYS A 706 16.77 -17.48 -14.31
CA LYS A 706 16.89 -16.16 -13.66
C LYS A 706 16.02 -15.10 -14.32
N VAL A 707 15.79 -14.02 -13.58
CA VAL A 707 15.20 -12.77 -14.11
C VAL A 707 16.18 -12.12 -15.07
N THR A 708 15.69 -11.68 -16.23
CA THR A 708 16.45 -11.03 -17.28
C THR A 708 16.19 -9.53 -17.40
N SER A 709 15.06 -9.03 -16.88
CA SER A 709 14.71 -7.60 -16.78
C SER A 709 15.38 -6.96 -15.56
N THR A 710 16.69 -6.67 -15.64
CA THR A 710 17.55 -6.36 -14.50
C THR A 710 17.96 -4.89 -14.37
N ASN A 711 17.49 -4.04 -15.27
CA ASN A 711 17.77 -2.60 -15.29
C ASN A 711 16.68 -1.88 -16.07
N TRP A 712 16.71 -0.54 -16.08
CA TRP A 712 15.73 0.29 -16.79
C TRP A 712 15.77 0.14 -18.33
N ASP A 713 16.84 -0.41 -18.89
CA ASP A 713 16.89 -0.69 -20.32
C ASP A 713 16.09 -1.94 -20.71
N ARG A 714 15.91 -2.88 -19.77
CA ARG A 714 15.21 -4.14 -19.99
C ARG A 714 13.82 -4.19 -19.33
N TYR A 715 13.65 -3.51 -18.21
CA TYR A 715 12.36 -3.26 -17.58
C TYR A 715 11.94 -1.82 -17.92
N LYS A 716 11.18 -1.69 -18.98
CA LYS A 716 10.74 -0.37 -19.47
C LYS A 716 9.59 0.16 -18.64
N ILE A 717 9.64 1.44 -18.32
CA ILE A 717 8.57 2.22 -17.70
C ILE A 717 8.18 3.38 -18.59
N LEU A 718 7.05 4.01 -18.31
CA LEU A 718 6.61 5.22 -18.99
C LEU A 718 7.59 6.36 -18.69
N THR A 719 8.04 7.07 -19.73
CA THR A 719 8.91 8.23 -19.59
C THR A 719 8.10 9.53 -19.45
N MET A 720 8.77 10.61 -19.03
CA MET A 720 8.12 11.93 -18.92
C MET A 720 7.61 12.45 -20.26
N GLU A 721 8.31 12.13 -21.36
CA GLU A 721 7.91 12.49 -22.72
C GLU A 721 6.62 11.78 -23.18
N GLU A 722 6.39 10.58 -22.67
CA GLU A 722 5.23 9.76 -23.03
C GLU A 722 4.01 10.02 -22.13
N MET A 723 4.18 10.86 -21.09
CA MET A 723 3.06 11.21 -20.21
C MET A 723 1.98 11.98 -20.97
N PRO A 724 0.72 11.55 -20.90
CA PRO A 724 -0.39 12.26 -21.52
C PRO A 724 -0.77 13.52 -20.76
N GLU A 725 -1.62 14.34 -21.38
CA GLU A 725 -2.45 15.27 -20.62
C GLU A 725 -3.33 14.49 -19.63
N ILE A 726 -3.23 14.79 -18.34
CA ILE A 726 -4.09 14.17 -17.33
C ILE A 726 -5.13 15.17 -16.85
N LYS A 727 -6.40 14.91 -17.18
CA LYS A 727 -7.54 15.70 -16.71
C LYS A 727 -8.16 15.02 -15.49
N ILE A 728 -8.28 15.75 -14.38
CA ILE A 728 -8.80 15.25 -13.11
C ILE A 728 -10.22 15.73 -12.89
N VAL A 729 -11.10 14.82 -12.52
CA VAL A 729 -12.49 15.08 -12.11
C VAL A 729 -12.68 14.52 -10.72
N THR A 730 -13.08 15.34 -9.76
CA THR A 730 -13.34 14.90 -8.39
C THR A 730 -14.73 15.30 -7.93
N LEU A 731 -15.39 14.38 -7.24
CA LEU A 731 -16.62 14.65 -6.52
C LEU A 731 -16.38 14.43 -5.03
N SER A 732 -16.62 15.46 -4.22
CA SER A 732 -16.56 15.37 -2.75
C SER A 732 -17.97 15.29 -2.18
N ARG A 733 -18.16 14.42 -1.20
CA ARG A 733 -19.46 14.18 -0.56
C ARG A 733 -19.33 14.40 0.96
N ASP A 734 -19.88 15.51 1.45
CA ASP A 734 -19.84 15.86 2.88
C ASP A 734 -20.77 15.01 3.75
N ASP A 735 -21.69 14.27 3.14
CA ASP A 735 -22.60 13.31 3.77
C ASP A 735 -22.06 11.88 3.82
N LYS A 736 -20.87 11.62 3.25
CA LYS A 736 -20.24 10.30 3.19
C LYS A 736 -18.89 10.28 3.87
N GLN A 737 -18.64 9.19 4.59
CA GLN A 737 -17.30 8.89 5.11
C GLN A 737 -16.29 8.84 3.94
N PHE A 738 -15.06 9.18 4.24
CA PHE A 738 -13.97 9.07 3.27
C PHE A 738 -13.68 7.59 2.95
N GLY A 739 -13.34 7.33 1.70
CA GLY A 739 -12.91 6.02 1.17
C GLY A 739 -11.42 6.00 0.83
N GLY A 740 -10.96 4.88 0.29
CA GLY A 740 -9.57 4.68 -0.14
C GLY A 740 -9.23 5.54 -1.37
N GLY A 741 -8.55 6.66 -1.18
CA GLY A 741 -8.21 7.62 -2.24
C GLY A 741 -6.87 7.40 -2.93
N SER A 742 -6.05 6.42 -2.53
CA SER A 742 -4.67 6.29 -3.00
C SER A 742 -4.43 5.23 -4.07
N GLU A 743 -5.34 4.29 -4.27
CA GLU A 743 -5.09 3.09 -5.08
C GLU A 743 -5.78 3.09 -6.44
N GLY A 744 -7.09 3.17 -6.55
CA GLY A 744 -7.88 2.79 -7.73
C GLY A 744 -7.50 3.41 -9.08
N ALA A 745 -6.80 4.54 -9.09
CA ALA A 745 -6.46 5.25 -10.32
C ALA A 745 -5.56 4.45 -11.29
N ASN A 746 -4.70 3.54 -10.79
CA ASN A 746 -3.87 2.71 -11.68
C ASN A 746 -4.67 1.56 -12.31
N ALA A 747 -5.65 1.02 -11.60
CA ALA A 747 -6.41 -0.14 -12.04
C ALA A 747 -7.43 0.17 -13.17
N VAL A 748 -7.80 1.44 -13.35
CA VAL A 748 -8.70 1.84 -14.45
C VAL A 748 -7.95 2.11 -15.76
N CYS A 749 -6.62 2.23 -15.75
CA CYS A 749 -5.85 2.57 -16.95
C CYS A 749 -5.75 1.41 -17.96
N PRO A 750 -5.32 0.19 -17.59
CA PRO A 750 -5.19 -0.90 -18.55
C PRO A 750 -6.48 -1.21 -19.32
N PRO A 751 -7.66 -1.38 -18.67
CA PRO A 751 -8.87 -1.68 -19.42
C PRO A 751 -9.39 -0.48 -20.25
N ALA A 752 -9.14 0.75 -19.82
CA ALA A 752 -9.49 1.93 -20.63
C ALA A 752 -8.61 2.02 -21.89
N VAL A 753 -7.31 1.72 -21.78
CA VAL A 753 -6.39 1.73 -22.92
C VAL A 753 -6.69 0.59 -23.92
N THR A 754 -6.96 -0.62 -23.43
CA THR A 754 -7.33 -1.75 -24.34
C THR A 754 -8.68 -1.53 -25.01
N ALA A 755 -9.65 -0.91 -24.32
CA ALA A 755 -10.91 -0.48 -24.93
C ALA A 755 -10.70 0.60 -26.02
N ALA A 756 -9.81 1.57 -25.76
CA ALA A 756 -9.45 2.58 -26.75
C ALA A 756 -8.73 1.97 -27.96
N PHE A 757 -7.88 0.95 -27.74
CA PHE A 757 -7.25 0.20 -28.81
C PHE A 757 -8.28 -0.54 -29.68
N PHE A 758 -9.28 -1.17 -29.07
CA PHE A 758 -10.39 -1.77 -29.81
C PHE A 758 -11.16 -0.73 -30.62
N ASP A 759 -11.44 0.42 -30.01
CA ASP A 759 -12.14 1.53 -30.68
C ASP A 759 -11.38 2.04 -31.92
N ALA A 760 -10.04 2.10 -31.83
CA ALA A 760 -9.17 2.53 -32.92
C ALA A 760 -8.98 1.47 -34.04
N THR A 761 -9.03 0.18 -33.70
CA THR A 761 -8.56 -0.89 -34.61
C THR A 761 -9.60 -1.94 -34.94
N GLY A 762 -10.65 -2.07 -34.14
CA GLY A 762 -11.63 -3.15 -34.22
C GLY A 762 -11.11 -4.50 -33.69
N ILE A 763 -9.91 -4.52 -33.06
CA ILE A 763 -9.30 -5.74 -32.51
C ILE A 763 -9.31 -5.67 -30.98
N GLN A 764 -9.85 -6.71 -30.35
CA GLN A 764 -9.78 -6.83 -28.89
C GLN A 764 -8.37 -7.25 -28.45
N ALA A 765 -7.86 -6.58 -27.42
CA ALA A 765 -6.59 -6.93 -26.81
C ALA A 765 -6.84 -7.56 -25.44
N HIS A 766 -6.52 -8.82 -25.31
CA HIS A 766 -6.76 -9.62 -24.09
C HIS A 766 -5.50 -9.80 -23.24
N ARG A 767 -4.40 -9.17 -23.63
CA ARG A 767 -3.14 -9.20 -22.89
C ARG A 767 -2.57 -7.78 -22.80
N ILE A 768 -1.90 -7.47 -21.70
CA ILE A 768 -1.01 -6.33 -21.52
C ILE A 768 0.42 -6.82 -21.19
N PRO A 769 1.47 -6.01 -21.43
CA PRO A 769 1.45 -4.67 -22.02
C PRO A 769 1.23 -4.67 -23.53
N LEU A 770 0.62 -3.60 -24.04
CA LEU A 770 0.46 -3.35 -25.48
C LEU A 770 1.76 -2.83 -26.10
N THR A 771 2.80 -3.63 -26.05
CA THR A 771 4.07 -3.28 -26.71
C THR A 771 3.92 -3.19 -28.22
N PRO A 772 4.71 -2.38 -28.94
CA PRO A 772 4.62 -2.27 -30.40
C PRO A 772 4.73 -3.63 -31.13
N SER A 773 5.59 -4.53 -30.64
CA SER A 773 5.74 -5.88 -31.21
C SER A 773 4.50 -6.74 -31.01
N TYR A 774 3.89 -6.69 -29.82
CA TYR A 774 2.64 -7.42 -29.55
C TYR A 774 1.48 -6.85 -30.37
N VAL A 775 1.35 -5.52 -30.42
CA VAL A 775 0.30 -4.85 -31.21
C VAL A 775 0.41 -5.18 -32.70
N THR A 776 1.60 -5.14 -33.28
CA THR A 776 1.80 -5.53 -34.71
C THR A 776 1.47 -6.98 -34.98
N THR A 777 1.72 -7.88 -34.04
CA THR A 777 1.33 -9.29 -34.14
C THR A 777 -0.19 -9.43 -34.07
N LEU A 778 -0.82 -8.76 -33.12
CA LEU A 778 -2.27 -8.78 -32.90
C LEU A 778 -3.05 -8.20 -34.10
N LEU A 779 -2.55 -7.15 -34.74
CA LEU A 779 -3.20 -6.53 -35.91
C LEU A 779 -3.06 -7.36 -37.22
N LYS A 780 -2.12 -8.29 -37.24
CA LYS A 780 -1.94 -9.23 -38.41
C LYS A 780 -2.77 -10.50 -38.28
N SER A 781 -3.28 -10.82 -37.08
CA SER A 781 -4.17 -11.96 -36.85
C SER A 781 -5.61 -11.59 -37.26
#